data_2fe36d60e05b0fc976e5bfe023f0746c
#
_entry.id   2fe36d60e05b0fc976e5bfe023f0746c
#
_cell.length_a   1.000
_cell.length_b   1.000
_cell.length_c   1.000
_cell.angle_alpha   90.00
_cell.angle_beta   90.00
_cell.angle_gamma   90.00
#
_symmetry.space_group_name_H-M   'P 1'
#
loop_
_entity.id
_entity.type
_entity.pdbx_description
1 polymer ?
#
loop_
_entity_poly.entity_id
_entity_poly.type
_entity_poly.pdbx_seq_one_letter_code
_entity_poly.pdbx_strand_id
1 'polypeptide(L)'
;MSTVSDYFGCLVFDDRVMKANLSADVYASLRRTIDEGAKLDASVANAVAAAMKDWAVAHGATHYTHWFQPLTGITAEKHDSFISPAPDGGVIMDFSGKELIKGEPDASSFPSGGLRATFEARGYTAWDPTSYAFIKGKTLCIPTAFCSYGGEALDKKTPLLRSMEALNRQAMRILKLFGNTDVKCVRTNVGPEQEYFLVDKEMYEQRKDLIFTGRTLFGAKSPKGQEMDDHYFGVIKPRVAASMEDLNEELWKLGILAKTEHNEVAPAQHELAPIYTTTNIATDHNQLTMEIMQKVAAKHGLVCLLHEKPFAGVNGSGKHNNWSMATDTGVNLLSPGETPYENAQFLLFLCAVIKAVDDYQDLLRLSVATAGNDHRLGANEAPPAVVSIFLGDELMGILDAIENDAPYSGTKKTTMKLGVDVLPRFPRDTTDRNRTSPFAFTGNKFEFRMLGSSNSIACANIMLNAAVAESLKIYADRLEGAEDFETALHDMIKKTIKDHKRIIFNGNGYDATWIKEATEVRGLCNYPTTPDCMPHLLDKKNVDMLTAHKIYSVSEIQARCDIMLENYCKAVIIEANTMVDMARKQILPAVEGYAAELAASVAAKKAVAPNLACAYETGLVTKLSGLTDQIAEKTDELESAVLELKNAESVKEESFAIRDTILGKMAALRAVADEAETQTSSDYWPFPTYGELLFGVK
;
A
#
# COMPACT_ATOMS: atom_id res chain seq x y z
N MET A 1 -18.04 29.70 13.23
CA MET A 1 -17.18 28.70 12.60
C MET A 1 -18.11 27.64 12.03
N SER A 2 -17.96 27.26 10.75
CA SER A 2 -18.66 26.09 10.20
C SER A 2 -18.11 24.82 10.88
N THR A 3 -18.98 23.89 11.19
CA THR A 3 -18.58 22.59 11.75
C THR A 3 -18.14 21.66 10.62
N VAL A 4 -17.40 20.60 10.93
CA VAL A 4 -16.99 19.60 9.92
C VAL A 4 -18.20 19.04 9.16
N SER A 5 -19.32 18.84 9.84
CA SER A 5 -20.57 18.37 9.21
C SER A 5 -21.13 19.31 8.15
N ASP A 6 -20.79 20.61 8.18
CA ASP A 6 -21.30 21.60 7.23
C ASP A 6 -20.55 21.55 5.89
N TYR A 7 -19.29 21.11 5.88
CA TYR A 7 -18.47 21.08 4.67
C TYR A 7 -17.95 19.67 4.27
N PHE A 8 -18.24 18.63 5.07
CA PHE A 8 -17.84 17.27 4.73
C PHE A 8 -18.43 16.84 3.39
N GLY A 9 -17.54 16.43 2.45
CA GLY A 9 -17.92 16.02 1.11
C GLY A 9 -18.38 17.15 0.20
N CYS A 10 -18.13 18.42 0.54
CA CYS A 10 -18.57 19.56 -0.27
C CYS A 10 -17.95 19.61 -1.68
N LEU A 11 -16.83 18.92 -1.89
CA LEU A 11 -16.15 18.78 -3.18
C LEU A 11 -16.41 17.42 -3.85
N VAL A 12 -17.45 16.69 -3.45
CA VAL A 12 -17.78 15.36 -3.98
C VAL A 12 -19.18 15.37 -4.59
N PHE A 13 -19.30 14.85 -5.81
CA PHE A 13 -20.59 14.60 -6.46
C PHE A 13 -21.19 13.29 -5.92
N ASP A 14 -21.51 13.29 -4.63
CA ASP A 14 -22.00 12.15 -3.87
C ASP A 14 -23.52 11.90 -4.09
N ASP A 15 -24.05 10.90 -3.43
CA ASP A 15 -25.45 10.51 -3.52
C ASP A 15 -26.41 11.67 -3.14
N ARG A 16 -26.03 12.52 -2.16
CA ARG A 16 -26.82 13.69 -1.75
C ARG A 16 -26.87 14.72 -2.86
N VAL A 17 -25.73 14.98 -3.50
CA VAL A 17 -25.62 15.94 -4.61
C VAL A 17 -26.32 15.39 -5.85
N MET A 18 -26.16 14.11 -6.16
CA MET A 18 -26.88 13.45 -7.26
C MET A 18 -28.40 13.58 -7.10
N LYS A 19 -28.92 13.26 -5.91
CA LYS A 19 -30.36 13.33 -5.61
C LYS A 19 -30.91 14.75 -5.69
N ALA A 20 -30.09 15.75 -5.37
CA ALA A 20 -30.49 17.16 -5.44
C ALA A 20 -30.46 17.74 -6.86
N ASN A 21 -29.62 17.21 -7.74
CA ASN A 21 -29.35 17.79 -9.07
C ASN A 21 -29.91 16.94 -10.25
N LEU A 22 -30.38 15.73 -9.99
CA LEU A 22 -30.97 14.84 -11.00
C LEU A 22 -32.48 14.73 -10.84
N SER A 23 -33.21 14.53 -11.93
CA SER A 23 -34.62 14.15 -11.83
C SER A 23 -34.77 12.80 -11.13
N ALA A 24 -35.91 12.55 -10.51
CA ALA A 24 -36.17 11.31 -9.76
C ALA A 24 -35.96 10.05 -10.62
N ASP A 25 -36.37 10.08 -11.89
CA ASP A 25 -36.24 8.94 -12.81
C ASP A 25 -34.77 8.69 -13.21
N VAL A 26 -34.03 9.76 -13.51
CA VAL A 26 -32.57 9.67 -13.82
C VAL A 26 -31.79 9.14 -12.62
N TYR A 27 -32.07 9.70 -11.44
CA TYR A 27 -31.44 9.25 -10.18
C TYR A 27 -31.76 7.77 -9.91
N ALA A 28 -33.02 7.34 -10.01
CA ALA A 28 -33.40 5.94 -9.81
C ALA A 28 -32.74 4.99 -10.83
N SER A 29 -32.61 5.43 -12.10
CA SER A 29 -31.93 4.64 -13.13
C SER A 29 -30.43 4.51 -12.85
N LEU A 30 -29.77 5.61 -12.44
CA LEU A 30 -28.36 5.60 -12.05
C LEU A 30 -28.13 4.71 -10.82
N ARG A 31 -29.02 4.78 -9.81
CA ARG A 31 -28.93 3.89 -8.63
C ARG A 31 -29.03 2.42 -8.99
N ARG A 32 -29.91 2.03 -9.92
CA ARG A 32 -29.94 0.65 -10.40
C ARG A 32 -28.63 0.21 -11.05
N THR A 33 -27.98 1.11 -11.80
CA THR A 33 -26.66 0.81 -12.36
C THR A 33 -25.63 0.59 -11.24
N ILE A 34 -25.61 1.45 -10.23
CA ILE A 34 -24.66 1.40 -9.11
C ILE A 34 -24.90 0.18 -8.20
N ASP A 35 -26.16 -0.10 -7.87
CA ASP A 35 -26.50 -1.10 -6.87
C ASP A 35 -26.68 -2.51 -7.44
N GLU A 36 -27.16 -2.60 -8.69
CA GLU A 36 -27.58 -3.87 -9.30
C GLU A 36 -26.74 -4.22 -10.55
N GLY A 37 -25.81 -3.34 -10.98
CA GLY A 37 -25.02 -3.54 -12.20
C GLY A 37 -25.84 -3.42 -13.48
N ALA A 38 -27.01 -2.75 -13.44
CA ALA A 38 -27.85 -2.55 -14.62
C ALA A 38 -27.13 -1.68 -15.67
N LYS A 39 -27.37 -1.96 -16.96
CA LYS A 39 -26.76 -1.19 -18.06
C LYS A 39 -27.18 0.27 -18.00
N LEU A 40 -26.22 1.19 -18.08
CA LEU A 40 -26.47 2.61 -18.15
C LEU A 40 -27.09 3.00 -19.51
N ASP A 41 -28.18 3.74 -19.47
CA ASP A 41 -28.80 4.33 -20.67
C ASP A 41 -28.05 5.61 -21.08
N ALA A 42 -27.91 5.83 -22.41
CA ALA A 42 -27.23 7.01 -22.95
C ALA A 42 -27.91 8.33 -22.57
N SER A 43 -29.24 8.35 -22.46
CA SER A 43 -30.00 9.53 -22.04
C SER A 43 -29.74 9.86 -20.58
N VAL A 44 -29.63 8.84 -19.71
CA VAL A 44 -29.23 8.98 -18.31
C VAL A 44 -27.82 9.54 -18.19
N ALA A 45 -26.88 9.03 -18.99
CA ALA A 45 -25.50 9.54 -19.02
C ALA A 45 -25.42 11.03 -19.39
N ASN A 46 -26.19 11.48 -20.39
CA ASN A 46 -26.25 12.91 -20.76
C ASN A 46 -26.79 13.77 -19.61
N ALA A 47 -27.85 13.34 -18.95
CA ALA A 47 -28.41 14.07 -17.82
C ALA A 47 -27.44 14.15 -16.63
N VAL A 48 -26.73 13.04 -16.33
CA VAL A 48 -25.70 13.01 -15.26
C VAL A 48 -24.52 13.91 -15.62
N ALA A 49 -24.04 13.87 -16.88
CA ALA A 49 -22.93 14.69 -17.34
C ALA A 49 -23.26 16.20 -17.20
N ALA A 50 -24.43 16.60 -17.64
CA ALA A 50 -24.88 17.99 -17.52
C ALA A 50 -24.95 18.44 -16.04
N ALA A 51 -25.60 17.65 -15.18
CA ALA A 51 -25.69 17.95 -13.75
C ALA A 51 -24.32 17.99 -13.05
N MET A 52 -23.44 17.06 -13.40
CA MET A 52 -22.08 16.99 -12.85
C MET A 52 -21.25 18.20 -13.28
N LYS A 53 -21.32 18.60 -14.55
CA LYS A 53 -20.66 19.81 -15.06
C LYS A 53 -21.21 21.08 -14.37
N ASP A 54 -22.54 21.25 -14.31
CA ASP A 54 -23.15 22.43 -13.72
C ASP A 54 -22.77 22.56 -12.23
N TRP A 55 -22.79 21.46 -11.50
CA TRP A 55 -22.31 21.41 -10.12
C TRP A 55 -20.82 21.77 -10.02
N ALA A 56 -19.96 21.19 -10.88
CA ALA A 56 -18.53 21.44 -10.84
C ALA A 56 -18.20 22.90 -11.17
N VAL A 57 -18.85 23.48 -12.20
CA VAL A 57 -18.68 24.89 -12.58
C VAL A 57 -19.14 25.83 -11.46
N ALA A 58 -20.25 25.51 -10.78
CA ALA A 58 -20.71 26.26 -9.62
C ALA A 58 -19.70 26.25 -8.45
N HIS A 59 -18.85 25.22 -8.38
CA HIS A 59 -17.72 25.13 -7.43
C HIS A 59 -16.39 25.66 -7.99
N GLY A 60 -16.39 26.33 -9.14
CA GLY A 60 -15.24 26.99 -9.73
C GLY A 60 -14.36 26.10 -10.62
N ALA A 61 -14.82 24.90 -10.96
CA ALA A 61 -14.10 24.05 -11.91
C ALA A 61 -14.17 24.61 -13.33
N THR A 62 -13.06 24.51 -14.06
CA THR A 62 -12.91 24.93 -15.45
C THR A 62 -12.54 23.79 -16.38
N HIS A 63 -12.06 22.71 -15.79
CA HIS A 63 -11.57 21.50 -16.47
C HIS A 63 -12.20 20.26 -15.87
N TYR A 64 -12.12 19.16 -16.63
CA TYR A 64 -12.39 17.80 -16.15
C TYR A 64 -11.25 16.88 -16.53
N THR A 65 -11.16 15.73 -15.85
CA THR A 65 -10.23 14.66 -16.19
C THR A 65 -10.86 13.31 -15.90
N HIS A 66 -10.58 12.34 -16.74
CA HIS A 66 -10.76 10.93 -16.40
C HIS A 66 -9.62 10.51 -15.50
N TRP A 67 -9.92 10.35 -14.22
CA TRP A 67 -8.98 10.03 -13.18
C TRP A 67 -8.96 8.52 -12.95
N PHE A 68 -7.78 7.90 -13.02
CA PHE A 68 -7.63 6.45 -12.86
C PHE A 68 -6.34 6.06 -12.16
N GLN A 69 -6.24 4.79 -11.74
CA GLN A 69 -5.09 4.20 -11.08
C GLN A 69 -4.26 3.41 -12.09
N PRO A 70 -3.12 3.93 -12.57
CA PRO A 70 -2.26 3.24 -13.52
C PRO A 70 -1.58 2.02 -12.89
N LEU A 71 -0.97 1.16 -13.71
CA LEU A 71 -0.16 0.03 -13.21
C LEU A 71 1.05 0.51 -12.41
N THR A 72 1.58 1.68 -12.73
CA THR A 72 2.70 2.34 -12.04
C THR A 72 2.31 3.75 -11.61
N GLY A 73 2.92 4.25 -10.53
CA GLY A 73 2.57 5.57 -9.98
C GLY A 73 1.30 5.57 -9.14
N ILE A 74 0.88 6.76 -8.71
CA ILE A 74 -0.27 6.94 -7.80
C ILE A 74 -1.56 7.09 -8.58
N THR A 75 -1.67 8.15 -9.41
CA THR A 75 -2.84 8.46 -10.24
C THR A 75 -2.42 8.95 -11.61
N ALA A 76 -3.31 8.84 -12.59
CA ALA A 76 -3.13 9.36 -13.93
C ALA A 76 -4.27 10.32 -14.30
N GLU A 77 -3.92 11.43 -14.94
CA GLU A 77 -4.83 12.53 -15.28
C GLU A 77 -4.44 13.14 -16.63
N LYS A 78 -5.46 13.54 -17.38
CA LYS A 78 -5.31 14.40 -18.56
C LYS A 78 -6.43 15.43 -18.53
N HIS A 79 -6.09 16.68 -18.25
CA HIS A 79 -7.08 17.74 -18.04
C HIS A 79 -7.57 18.29 -19.38
N ASP A 80 -8.86 18.17 -19.64
CA ASP A 80 -9.56 18.81 -20.75
C ASP A 80 -10.46 19.93 -20.20
N SER A 81 -10.52 21.07 -20.90
CA SER A 81 -11.41 22.17 -20.48
C SER A 81 -12.84 21.89 -20.90
N PHE A 82 -13.80 22.45 -20.16
CA PHE A 82 -15.21 22.42 -20.55
C PHE A 82 -15.53 23.33 -21.74
N ILE A 83 -14.57 24.06 -22.29
CA ILE A 83 -14.79 25.07 -23.33
C ILE A 83 -15.11 24.41 -24.66
N SER A 84 -16.24 24.80 -25.25
CA SER A 84 -16.62 24.51 -26.63
C SER A 84 -16.88 25.81 -27.38
N PRO A 85 -16.57 25.90 -28.71
CA PRO A 85 -16.84 27.12 -29.46
C PRO A 85 -18.34 27.37 -29.61
N ALA A 86 -18.78 28.61 -29.41
CA ALA A 86 -20.13 29.04 -29.67
C ALA A 86 -20.27 29.58 -31.14
N PRO A 87 -21.45 29.49 -31.77
CA PRO A 87 -21.68 29.95 -33.13
C PRO A 87 -21.42 31.45 -33.36
N ASP A 88 -21.48 32.26 -32.29
CA ASP A 88 -21.26 33.71 -32.32
C ASP A 88 -19.76 34.10 -32.16
N GLY A 89 -18.86 33.11 -32.15
CA GLY A 89 -17.43 33.32 -31.94
C GLY A 89 -17.00 33.40 -30.45
N GLY A 90 -17.95 33.25 -29.54
CA GLY A 90 -17.69 33.10 -28.10
C GLY A 90 -17.39 31.65 -27.72
N VAL A 91 -17.52 31.33 -26.42
CA VAL A 91 -17.37 29.98 -25.86
C VAL A 91 -18.54 29.63 -24.97
N ILE A 92 -18.87 28.35 -24.95
CA ILE A 92 -19.80 27.76 -23.98
C ILE A 92 -19.05 26.73 -23.11
N MET A 93 -19.60 26.45 -21.94
CA MET A 93 -19.14 25.36 -21.08
C MET A 93 -20.01 24.14 -21.34
N ASP A 94 -19.45 23.10 -21.94
CA ASP A 94 -20.17 21.89 -22.35
C ASP A 94 -19.49 20.64 -21.82
N PHE A 95 -20.27 19.60 -21.57
CA PHE A 95 -19.80 18.27 -21.17
C PHE A 95 -20.91 17.26 -21.45
N SER A 96 -20.67 16.37 -22.38
CA SER A 96 -21.66 15.39 -22.85
C SER A 96 -21.56 14.05 -22.12
N GLY A 97 -22.64 13.28 -22.17
CA GLY A 97 -22.63 11.91 -21.66
C GLY A 97 -21.62 11.01 -22.39
N LYS A 98 -21.29 11.30 -23.64
CA LYS A 98 -20.24 10.60 -24.38
C LYS A 98 -18.86 10.85 -23.74
N GLU A 99 -18.58 12.10 -23.38
CA GLU A 99 -17.34 12.50 -22.71
C GLU A 99 -17.27 11.97 -21.27
N LEU A 100 -18.42 11.88 -20.57
CA LEU A 100 -18.49 11.27 -19.26
C LEU A 100 -18.17 9.77 -19.33
N ILE A 101 -18.83 9.03 -20.22
CA ILE A 101 -18.72 7.56 -20.30
C ILE A 101 -17.33 7.12 -20.74
N LYS A 102 -16.73 7.82 -21.73
CA LYS A 102 -15.54 7.35 -22.44
C LYS A 102 -14.58 8.49 -22.76
N GLY A 103 -13.31 8.28 -22.43
CA GLY A 103 -12.19 9.05 -22.95
C GLY A 103 -11.31 8.21 -23.87
N GLU A 104 -10.50 8.87 -24.69
CA GLU A 104 -9.56 8.23 -25.61
C GLU A 104 -8.14 8.80 -25.41
N PRO A 105 -7.49 8.52 -24.25
CA PRO A 105 -6.13 8.98 -24.01
C PRO A 105 -5.12 8.25 -24.90
N ASP A 106 -3.97 8.87 -25.14
CA ASP A 106 -2.82 8.20 -25.74
C ASP A 106 -2.23 7.19 -24.75
N ALA A 107 -2.31 5.91 -25.10
CA ALA A 107 -1.79 4.81 -24.28
C ALA A 107 -0.33 4.46 -24.60
N SER A 108 0.32 5.12 -25.56
CA SER A 108 1.69 4.77 -26.00
C SER A 108 2.73 4.96 -24.91
N SER A 109 2.49 5.88 -23.97
CA SER A 109 3.39 6.18 -22.86
C SER A 109 3.13 5.37 -21.56
N PHE A 110 2.07 4.55 -21.54
CA PHE A 110 1.76 3.72 -20.37
C PHE A 110 2.45 2.36 -20.44
N PRO A 111 2.96 1.82 -19.32
CA PRO A 111 3.47 0.46 -19.25
C PRO A 111 2.40 -0.54 -19.68
N SER A 112 2.69 -1.41 -20.62
CA SER A 112 1.72 -2.38 -21.15
C SER A 112 2.17 -3.84 -21.04
N GLY A 113 3.46 -4.10 -20.74
CA GLY A 113 3.99 -5.46 -20.64
C GLY A 113 3.67 -6.34 -21.87
N GLY A 114 3.66 -5.74 -23.06
CA GLY A 114 3.32 -6.45 -24.29
C GLY A 114 1.83 -6.56 -24.63
N LEU A 115 0.92 -6.04 -23.80
CA LEU A 115 -0.52 -6.02 -24.09
C LEU A 115 -0.90 -5.10 -25.25
N ARG A 116 -0.03 -4.20 -25.62
CA ARG A 116 -0.23 -3.23 -26.70
C ARG A 116 0.84 -3.44 -27.78
N ALA A 117 0.43 -3.51 -29.03
CA ALA A 117 1.38 -3.50 -30.13
C ALA A 117 2.09 -2.14 -30.23
N THR A 118 3.34 -2.13 -30.67
CA THR A 118 4.17 -0.91 -30.69
C THR A 118 3.54 0.26 -31.48
N PHE A 119 2.75 -0.04 -32.50
CA PHE A 119 2.07 0.97 -33.34
C PHE A 119 0.72 1.43 -32.76
N GLU A 120 0.19 0.77 -31.73
CA GLU A 120 -1.07 1.16 -31.10
C GLU A 120 -0.83 2.30 -30.13
N ALA A 121 -1.51 3.43 -30.32
CA ALA A 121 -1.43 4.58 -29.43
C ALA A 121 -2.71 4.80 -28.61
N ARG A 122 -3.87 4.32 -29.12
CA ARG A 122 -5.17 4.58 -28.51
C ARG A 122 -5.42 3.66 -27.31
N GLY A 123 -5.84 4.25 -26.19
CA GLY A 123 -6.48 3.57 -25.07
C GLY A 123 -7.86 4.13 -24.81
N TYR A 124 -8.59 3.50 -23.89
CA TYR A 124 -9.92 3.94 -23.50
C TYR A 124 -10.03 4.04 -22.00
N THR A 125 -10.60 5.15 -21.51
CA THR A 125 -11.12 5.25 -20.16
C THR A 125 -12.62 5.01 -20.16
N ALA A 126 -13.13 4.36 -19.09
CA ALA A 126 -14.56 4.10 -18.93
C ALA A 126 -15.00 4.57 -17.53
N TRP A 127 -16.03 5.39 -17.48
CA TRP A 127 -16.57 5.89 -16.21
C TRP A 127 -16.98 4.76 -15.27
N ASP A 128 -16.56 4.87 -14.01
CA ASP A 128 -17.00 4.01 -12.92
C ASP A 128 -18.07 4.75 -12.08
N PRO A 129 -19.35 4.46 -12.27
CA PRO A 129 -20.42 5.09 -11.50
C PRO A 129 -20.48 4.65 -10.03
N THR A 130 -19.73 3.62 -9.63
CA THR A 130 -19.67 3.10 -8.26
C THR A 130 -18.68 3.87 -7.39
N SER A 131 -17.94 4.82 -7.96
CA SER A 131 -17.06 5.76 -7.26
C SER A 131 -17.45 7.19 -7.60
N TYR A 132 -17.42 8.07 -6.59
CA TYR A 132 -17.89 9.43 -6.76
C TYR A 132 -16.87 10.32 -7.48
N ALA A 133 -17.35 11.16 -8.41
CA ALA A 133 -16.55 12.25 -8.95
C ALA A 133 -16.31 13.33 -7.91
N PHE A 134 -15.18 14.00 -7.98
CA PHE A 134 -14.77 14.99 -7.00
C PHE A 134 -14.02 16.16 -7.65
N ILE A 135 -13.94 17.28 -6.96
CA ILE A 135 -13.20 18.46 -7.44
C ILE A 135 -11.86 18.55 -6.73
N LYS A 136 -10.79 18.62 -7.52
CA LYS A 136 -9.43 18.87 -7.07
C LYS A 136 -8.90 20.17 -7.71
N GLY A 137 -8.74 21.20 -6.90
CA GLY A 137 -8.40 22.53 -7.40
C GLY A 137 -9.51 23.09 -8.32
N LYS A 138 -9.22 23.25 -9.62
CA LYS A 138 -10.20 23.71 -10.63
C LYS A 138 -10.60 22.61 -11.62
N THR A 139 -10.41 21.35 -11.25
CA THR A 139 -10.64 20.21 -12.13
C THR A 139 -11.64 19.23 -11.51
N LEU A 140 -12.68 18.89 -12.26
CA LEU A 140 -13.55 17.76 -11.96
C LEU A 140 -12.83 16.46 -12.29
N CYS A 141 -12.55 15.65 -11.29
CA CYS A 141 -11.94 14.33 -11.42
C CYS A 141 -13.03 13.26 -11.44
N ILE A 142 -13.09 12.50 -12.52
CA ILE A 142 -14.09 11.45 -12.75
C ILE A 142 -13.39 10.09 -12.64
N PRO A 143 -13.70 9.27 -11.62
CA PRO A 143 -13.11 7.94 -11.48
C PRO A 143 -13.43 7.05 -12.68
N THR A 144 -12.40 6.45 -13.29
CA THR A 144 -12.53 5.62 -14.48
C THR A 144 -11.67 4.38 -14.41
N ALA A 145 -12.06 3.35 -15.17
CA ALA A 145 -11.21 2.26 -15.61
C ALA A 145 -10.37 2.72 -16.80
N PHE A 146 -9.26 2.02 -17.09
CA PHE A 146 -8.42 2.27 -18.26
C PHE A 146 -8.02 0.96 -18.94
N CYS A 147 -8.21 0.87 -20.25
CA CYS A 147 -7.87 -0.31 -21.03
C CYS A 147 -7.15 0.04 -22.34
N SER A 148 -6.49 -0.97 -22.92
CA SER A 148 -5.85 -0.91 -24.23
C SER A 148 -6.89 -0.80 -25.34
N TYR A 149 -6.41 -0.61 -26.57
CA TYR A 149 -7.24 -0.67 -27.78
C TYR A 149 -7.96 -2.02 -27.93
N GLY A 150 -7.32 -3.11 -27.52
CA GLY A 150 -7.88 -4.47 -27.50
C GLY A 150 -8.86 -4.75 -26.36
N GLY A 151 -8.93 -3.86 -25.36
CA GLY A 151 -9.82 -4.01 -24.21
C GLY A 151 -9.18 -4.63 -22.97
N GLU A 152 -7.88 -4.96 -23.01
CA GLU A 152 -7.15 -5.46 -21.83
C GLU A 152 -6.98 -4.34 -20.80
N ALA A 153 -7.15 -4.69 -19.51
CA ALA A 153 -7.01 -3.74 -18.41
C ALA A 153 -5.55 -3.28 -18.26
N LEU A 154 -5.34 -1.96 -18.35
CA LEU A 154 -4.05 -1.28 -18.13
C LEU A 154 -4.03 -0.51 -16.81
N ASP A 155 -4.98 -0.78 -15.93
CA ASP A 155 -5.16 -0.13 -14.64
C ASP A 155 -5.25 -1.16 -13.49
N LYS A 156 -5.42 -0.65 -12.28
CA LYS A 156 -5.65 -1.44 -11.07
C LYS A 156 -7.15 -1.53 -10.71
N LYS A 157 -7.97 -0.59 -11.16
CA LYS A 157 -9.39 -0.53 -10.81
C LYS A 157 -10.20 -1.65 -11.49
N THR A 158 -9.98 -1.90 -12.76
CA THR A 158 -10.71 -2.93 -13.51
C THR A 158 -10.61 -4.31 -12.87
N PRO A 159 -9.41 -4.85 -12.57
CA PRO A 159 -9.32 -6.14 -11.89
C PRO A 159 -9.83 -6.08 -10.44
N LEU A 160 -9.75 -4.93 -9.76
CA LEU A 160 -10.36 -4.78 -8.42
C LEU A 160 -11.87 -4.98 -8.47
N LEU A 161 -12.56 -4.29 -9.37
CA LEU A 161 -14.01 -4.44 -9.56
C LEU A 161 -14.38 -5.87 -9.95
N ARG A 162 -13.65 -6.49 -10.89
CA ARG A 162 -13.84 -7.89 -11.28
C ARG A 162 -13.70 -8.84 -10.08
N SER A 163 -12.72 -8.60 -9.18
CA SER A 163 -12.51 -9.42 -7.98
C SER A 163 -13.64 -9.27 -6.96
N MET A 164 -14.17 -8.04 -6.78
CA MET A 164 -15.31 -7.77 -5.92
C MET A 164 -16.58 -8.46 -6.43
N GLU A 165 -16.83 -8.43 -7.75
CA GLU A 165 -17.94 -9.15 -8.37
C GLU A 165 -17.81 -10.67 -8.23
N ALA A 166 -16.60 -11.22 -8.40
CA ALA A 166 -16.34 -12.64 -8.23
C ALA A 166 -16.66 -13.10 -6.80
N LEU A 167 -16.18 -12.34 -5.81
CA LEU A 167 -16.46 -12.63 -4.39
C LEU A 167 -17.95 -12.50 -4.08
N ASN A 168 -18.61 -11.41 -4.50
CA ASN A 168 -20.05 -11.22 -4.33
C ASN A 168 -20.83 -12.41 -4.85
N ARG A 169 -20.54 -12.86 -6.08
CA ARG A 169 -21.24 -13.99 -6.71
C ARG A 169 -21.16 -15.25 -5.86
N GLN A 170 -20.01 -15.57 -5.31
CA GLN A 170 -19.83 -16.80 -4.54
C GLN A 170 -20.39 -16.66 -3.11
N ALA A 171 -20.20 -15.50 -2.47
CA ALA A 171 -20.78 -15.22 -1.16
C ALA A 171 -22.31 -15.29 -1.18
N MET A 172 -22.96 -14.77 -2.23
CA MET A 172 -24.40 -14.84 -2.40
C MET A 172 -24.92 -16.28 -2.56
N ARG A 173 -24.16 -17.18 -3.19
CA ARG A 173 -24.51 -18.62 -3.25
C ARG A 173 -24.54 -19.21 -1.85
N ILE A 174 -23.52 -18.95 -1.05
CA ILE A 174 -23.44 -19.41 0.35
C ILE A 174 -24.60 -18.84 1.18
N LEU A 175 -24.85 -17.52 1.12
CA LEU A 175 -25.92 -16.90 1.90
C LEU A 175 -27.32 -17.46 1.59
N LYS A 176 -27.59 -17.81 0.34
CA LYS A 176 -28.84 -18.48 -0.05
C LYS A 176 -29.00 -19.84 0.63
N LEU A 177 -27.92 -20.61 0.81
CA LEU A 177 -27.95 -21.89 1.51
C LEU A 177 -28.26 -21.73 3.00
N PHE A 178 -27.90 -20.60 3.62
CA PHE A 178 -28.28 -20.24 4.98
C PHE A 178 -29.68 -19.58 5.09
N GLY A 179 -30.43 -19.50 3.98
CA GLY A 179 -31.77 -18.94 3.97
C GLY A 179 -31.84 -17.39 3.95
N ASN A 180 -30.76 -16.72 3.68
CA ASN A 180 -30.74 -15.25 3.53
C ASN A 180 -31.41 -14.86 2.19
N THR A 181 -32.67 -14.43 2.22
CA THR A 181 -33.47 -14.10 1.02
C THR A 181 -33.61 -12.60 0.78
N ASP A 182 -33.28 -11.77 1.75
CA ASP A 182 -33.37 -10.32 1.73
C ASP A 182 -32.07 -9.64 1.26
N VAL A 183 -30.95 -10.36 1.27
CA VAL A 183 -29.64 -9.87 0.81
C VAL A 183 -29.60 -9.87 -0.72
N LYS A 184 -29.22 -8.73 -1.30
CA LYS A 184 -29.05 -8.54 -2.75
C LYS A 184 -27.59 -8.61 -3.20
N CYS A 185 -26.68 -8.18 -2.36
CA CYS A 185 -25.23 -8.22 -2.66
C CYS A 185 -24.38 -8.26 -1.40
N VAL A 186 -23.16 -8.79 -1.58
CA VAL A 186 -22.06 -8.75 -0.60
C VAL A 186 -20.97 -7.86 -1.15
N ARG A 187 -20.49 -6.94 -0.31
CA ARG A 187 -19.39 -6.03 -0.64
C ARG A 187 -18.23 -6.24 0.30
N THR A 188 -17.02 -6.17 -0.21
CA THR A 188 -15.83 -6.07 0.63
C THR A 188 -15.63 -4.65 1.09
N ASN A 189 -15.21 -4.49 2.34
CA ASN A 189 -14.93 -3.22 2.98
C ASN A 189 -13.48 -3.18 3.43
N VAL A 190 -12.85 -2.01 3.31
CA VAL A 190 -11.45 -1.81 3.66
C VAL A 190 -11.25 -0.47 4.38
N GLY A 191 -10.41 -0.49 5.41
CA GLY A 191 -9.87 0.71 6.07
C GLY A 191 -8.35 0.60 6.11
N PRO A 192 -7.63 1.23 5.17
CA PRO A 192 -6.17 1.21 5.16
C PRO A 192 -5.61 2.28 6.11
N GLU A 193 -4.76 1.88 7.03
CA GLU A 193 -3.98 2.78 7.88
C GLU A 193 -2.74 3.23 7.10
N GLN A 194 -2.48 4.54 6.99
CA GLN A 194 -1.39 5.09 6.18
C GLN A 194 -0.29 5.63 7.07
N GLU A 195 0.84 4.93 7.13
CA GLU A 195 2.06 5.44 7.76
C GLU A 195 2.88 6.26 6.78
N TYR A 196 3.62 7.26 7.28
CA TYR A 196 4.44 8.18 6.48
C TYR A 196 5.48 8.89 7.33
N PHE A 197 6.52 9.44 6.69
CA PHE A 197 7.49 10.32 7.34
C PHE A 197 7.30 11.76 6.89
N LEU A 198 7.56 12.70 7.80
CA LEU A 198 7.63 14.13 7.50
C LEU A 198 9.03 14.64 7.80
N VAL A 199 9.69 15.17 6.78
CA VAL A 199 11.02 15.78 6.89
C VAL A 199 10.98 17.25 6.49
N ASP A 200 11.95 18.03 6.96
CA ASP A 200 12.07 19.42 6.57
C ASP A 200 12.40 19.54 5.08
N LYS A 201 11.72 20.45 4.38
CA LYS A 201 11.87 20.63 2.93
C LYS A 201 13.25 21.09 2.54
N GLU A 202 13.85 22.01 3.31
CA GLU A 202 15.19 22.54 3.00
C GLU A 202 16.27 21.45 3.13
N MET A 203 16.11 20.53 4.09
CA MET A 203 16.98 19.36 4.23
C MET A 203 16.78 18.34 3.12
N TYR A 204 15.52 18.09 2.74
CA TYR A 204 15.17 17.18 1.64
C TYR A 204 15.78 17.64 0.31
N GLU A 205 15.71 18.95 0.00
CA GLU A 205 16.22 19.51 -1.26
C GLU A 205 17.74 19.38 -1.42
N GLN A 206 18.47 19.12 -0.34
CA GLN A 206 19.91 18.86 -0.34
C GLN A 206 20.29 17.39 -0.54
N ARG A 207 19.28 16.48 -0.56
CA ARG A 207 19.49 15.03 -0.64
C ARG A 207 18.98 14.46 -1.95
N LYS A 208 19.90 14.21 -2.90
CA LYS A 208 19.57 13.63 -4.20
C LYS A 208 18.89 12.24 -4.09
N ASP A 209 19.33 11.43 -3.13
CA ASP A 209 18.74 10.13 -2.88
C ASP A 209 17.26 10.22 -2.47
N LEU A 210 16.90 11.12 -1.57
CA LEU A 210 15.50 11.37 -1.22
C LEU A 210 14.69 11.89 -2.42
N ILE A 211 15.26 12.79 -3.23
CA ILE A 211 14.58 13.37 -4.41
C ILE A 211 14.31 12.31 -5.47
N PHE A 212 15.29 11.46 -5.79
CA PHE A 212 15.18 10.51 -6.92
C PHE A 212 14.59 9.18 -6.53
N THR A 213 14.76 8.74 -5.27
CA THR A 213 14.38 7.38 -4.85
C THR A 213 13.39 7.34 -3.68
N GLY A 214 13.15 8.47 -3.00
CA GLY A 214 12.28 8.54 -1.82
C GLY A 214 12.90 7.96 -0.56
N ARG A 215 14.15 7.45 -0.61
CA ARG A 215 14.88 6.91 0.55
C ARG A 215 16.33 7.37 0.59
N THR A 216 16.91 7.35 1.78
CA THR A 216 18.35 7.60 1.96
C THR A 216 19.17 6.39 1.51
N LEU A 217 20.11 6.61 0.61
CA LEU A 217 21.04 5.58 0.13
C LEU A 217 22.35 5.57 0.94
N PHE A 218 22.64 6.68 1.60
CA PHE A 218 23.73 6.87 2.56
C PHE A 218 23.20 7.48 3.84
N GLY A 219 23.89 7.26 4.95
CA GLY A 219 23.60 7.87 6.24
C GLY A 219 24.05 7.00 7.39
N ALA A 220 25.01 7.49 8.14
CA ALA A 220 25.47 6.90 9.38
C ALA A 220 24.37 6.95 10.46
N LYS A 221 24.40 6.01 11.39
CA LYS A 221 23.45 5.97 12.50
C LYS A 221 23.57 7.24 13.34
N SER A 222 22.44 7.92 13.56
CA SER A 222 22.36 9.06 14.47
C SER A 222 22.68 8.64 15.92
N PRO A 223 23.27 9.51 16.75
CA PRO A 223 23.47 9.27 18.18
C PRO A 223 22.19 8.94 18.96
N LYS A 224 21.06 9.48 18.53
CA LYS A 224 19.72 9.12 18.98
C LYS A 224 18.89 8.63 17.80
N GLY A 225 18.24 7.48 17.96
CA GLY A 225 17.23 6.94 17.06
C GLY A 225 15.90 6.81 17.79
N GLN A 226 15.38 5.58 17.86
CA GLN A 226 14.12 5.25 18.54
C GLN A 226 14.30 4.50 19.86
N GLU A 227 15.52 4.48 20.42
CA GLU A 227 15.89 3.67 21.58
C GLU A 227 15.14 4.03 22.87
N MET A 228 14.61 5.26 22.94
CA MET A 228 13.88 5.75 24.13
C MET A 228 12.39 5.48 24.07
N ASP A 229 11.86 4.99 22.95
CA ASP A 229 10.42 4.79 22.71
C ASP A 229 9.57 6.05 23.03
N ASP A 230 10.17 7.24 22.83
CA ASP A 230 9.63 8.52 23.26
C ASP A 230 8.88 9.29 22.15
N HIS A 231 8.77 8.73 20.95
CA HIS A 231 8.07 9.37 19.84
C HIS A 231 6.60 8.95 19.76
N TYR A 232 6.29 7.67 19.83
CA TYR A 232 4.93 7.13 19.66
C TYR A 232 3.90 7.78 20.61
N PHE A 233 4.21 7.87 21.89
CA PHE A 233 3.39 8.56 22.91
C PHE A 233 3.83 10.00 23.16
N GLY A 234 4.71 10.54 22.32
CA GLY A 234 5.18 11.92 22.43
C GLY A 234 4.13 12.94 21.95
N VAL A 235 4.38 14.19 22.29
CA VAL A 235 3.55 15.32 21.81
C VAL A 235 3.80 15.52 20.31
N ILE A 236 2.75 15.68 19.54
CA ILE A 236 2.85 16.06 18.13
C ILE A 236 3.45 17.47 18.04
N LYS A 237 4.51 17.63 17.27
CA LYS A 237 5.21 18.91 17.14
C LYS A 237 4.31 19.96 16.46
N PRO A 238 4.39 21.26 16.81
CA PRO A 238 3.43 22.27 16.33
C PRO A 238 3.30 22.35 14.81
N ARG A 239 4.41 22.30 14.07
CA ARG A 239 4.38 22.35 12.60
C ARG A 239 3.75 21.10 11.97
N VAL A 240 3.96 19.94 12.59
CA VAL A 240 3.31 18.69 12.21
C VAL A 240 1.83 18.73 12.50
N ALA A 241 1.42 19.19 13.68
CA ALA A 241 0.02 19.33 14.06
C ALA A 241 -0.75 20.26 13.09
N ALA A 242 -0.18 21.41 12.74
CA ALA A 242 -0.77 22.32 11.75
C ALA A 242 -0.91 21.65 10.35
N SER A 243 0.06 20.84 9.96
CA SER A 243 -0.02 20.08 8.70
C SER A 243 -1.10 18.99 8.75
N MET A 244 -1.27 18.32 9.89
CA MET A 244 -2.33 17.33 10.10
C MET A 244 -3.72 17.96 10.11
N GLU A 245 -3.89 19.14 10.73
CA GLU A 245 -5.15 19.87 10.73
C GLU A 245 -5.57 20.26 9.30
N ASP A 246 -4.66 20.83 8.50
CA ASP A 246 -4.92 21.17 7.10
C ASP A 246 -5.20 19.91 6.25
N LEU A 247 -4.47 18.82 6.52
CA LEU A 247 -4.68 17.54 5.83
C LEU A 247 -6.09 17.00 6.08
N ASN A 248 -6.53 16.98 7.32
CA ASN A 248 -7.88 16.56 7.70
C ASN A 248 -8.94 17.39 6.98
N GLU A 249 -8.79 18.72 6.96
CA GLU A 249 -9.74 19.61 6.31
C GLU A 249 -9.85 19.31 4.80
N GLU A 250 -8.73 19.16 4.10
CA GLU A 250 -8.72 18.83 2.67
C GLU A 250 -9.32 17.45 2.40
N LEU A 251 -9.02 16.44 3.22
CA LEU A 251 -9.56 15.09 3.09
C LEU A 251 -11.08 15.06 3.37
N TRP A 252 -11.56 15.77 4.39
CA TRP A 252 -12.99 15.84 4.71
C TRP A 252 -13.79 16.53 3.62
N LYS A 253 -13.26 17.59 2.98
CA LYS A 253 -13.91 18.23 1.81
C LYS A 253 -14.08 17.22 0.66
N LEU A 254 -13.16 16.28 0.52
CA LEU A 254 -13.19 15.19 -0.47
C LEU A 254 -13.97 13.95 0.00
N GLY A 255 -14.68 14.03 1.13
CA GLY A 255 -15.52 12.94 1.64
C GLY A 255 -14.72 11.77 2.23
N ILE A 256 -13.41 11.93 2.45
CA ILE A 256 -12.55 10.92 3.04
C ILE A 256 -12.70 10.99 4.55
N LEU A 257 -13.07 9.86 5.17
CA LEU A 257 -13.33 9.76 6.61
C LEU A 257 -12.03 9.60 7.42
N ALA A 258 -11.06 10.51 7.24
CA ALA A 258 -9.86 10.58 8.06
C ALA A 258 -10.28 10.80 9.53
N LYS A 259 -9.81 9.95 10.44
CA LYS A 259 -10.30 9.94 11.82
C LYS A 259 -9.20 9.99 12.87
N THR A 260 -8.13 9.24 12.69
CA THR A 260 -7.09 9.10 13.69
C THR A 260 -5.75 9.51 13.11
N GLU A 261 -5.01 10.33 13.83
CA GLU A 261 -3.64 10.72 13.52
C GLU A 261 -2.80 10.68 14.78
N HIS A 262 -1.60 10.15 14.68
CA HIS A 262 -0.65 10.09 15.79
C HIS A 262 0.79 9.94 15.28
N ASN A 263 1.74 10.08 16.20
CA ASN A 263 3.12 9.73 15.94
C ASN A 263 3.29 8.22 15.90
N GLU A 264 4.18 7.75 15.03
CA GLU A 264 4.65 6.38 14.97
C GLU A 264 5.96 6.18 15.75
N VAL A 265 6.49 4.94 15.79
CA VAL A 265 7.63 4.56 16.62
C VAL A 265 8.92 5.25 16.16
N ALA A 266 9.18 5.35 14.85
CA ALA A 266 10.37 6.01 14.36
C ALA A 266 10.26 7.54 14.51
N PRO A 267 11.35 8.25 14.82
CA PRO A 267 11.37 9.70 14.78
C PRO A 267 10.93 10.22 13.40
N ALA A 268 10.15 11.30 13.38
CA ALA A 268 9.55 11.91 12.19
C ALA A 268 8.51 11.03 11.45
N GLN A 269 8.11 9.90 12.02
CA GLN A 269 7.08 9.00 11.46
C GLN A 269 5.71 9.27 12.10
N HIS A 270 4.66 9.18 11.27
CA HIS A 270 3.27 9.45 11.66
C HIS A 270 2.35 8.47 10.95
N GLU A 271 1.11 8.35 11.44
CA GLU A 271 0.06 7.54 10.84
C GLU A 271 -1.25 8.32 10.72
N LEU A 272 -1.99 8.03 9.63
CA LEU A 272 -3.37 8.44 9.45
C LEU A 272 -4.24 7.21 9.21
N ALA A 273 -5.29 7.03 10.02
CA ALA A 273 -6.24 5.94 9.88
C ALA A 273 -7.65 6.46 9.55
N PRO A 274 -8.23 6.08 8.40
CA PRO A 274 -9.60 6.41 8.03
C PRO A 274 -10.60 5.41 8.61
N ILE A 275 -11.87 5.82 8.66
CA ILE A 275 -12.97 4.86 8.81
C ILE A 275 -13.07 4.06 7.50
N TYR A 276 -13.36 2.76 7.61
CA TYR A 276 -13.50 1.86 6.47
C TYR A 276 -14.70 2.24 5.57
N THR A 277 -14.58 1.90 4.30
CA THR A 277 -15.66 1.97 3.31
C THR A 277 -15.55 0.82 2.32
N THR A 278 -16.40 0.77 1.29
CA THR A 278 -16.31 -0.27 0.25
C THR A 278 -14.93 -0.24 -0.42
N THR A 279 -14.40 -1.40 -0.74
CA THR A 279 -13.02 -1.55 -1.22
C THR A 279 -12.69 -0.67 -2.43
N ASN A 280 -13.63 -0.50 -3.36
CA ASN A 280 -13.45 0.39 -4.52
C ASN A 280 -13.24 1.84 -4.08
N ILE A 281 -14.15 2.37 -3.26
CA ILE A 281 -14.06 3.76 -2.75
C ILE A 281 -12.83 3.92 -1.84
N ALA A 282 -12.56 2.96 -0.95
CA ALA A 282 -11.39 3.02 -0.07
C ALA A 282 -10.08 3.05 -0.86
N THR A 283 -10.01 2.37 -1.99
CA THR A 283 -8.83 2.35 -2.87
C THR A 283 -8.64 3.71 -3.54
N ASP A 284 -9.70 4.31 -4.09
CA ASP A 284 -9.63 5.66 -4.66
C ASP A 284 -9.27 6.69 -3.58
N HIS A 285 -9.90 6.61 -2.40
CA HIS A 285 -9.59 7.48 -1.26
C HIS A 285 -8.14 7.37 -0.80
N ASN A 286 -7.57 6.16 -0.73
CA ASN A 286 -6.17 6.00 -0.33
C ASN A 286 -5.19 6.59 -1.35
N GLN A 287 -5.44 6.41 -2.66
CA GLN A 287 -4.63 7.06 -3.70
C GLN A 287 -4.69 8.59 -3.58
N LEU A 288 -5.88 9.12 -3.36
CA LEU A 288 -6.09 10.55 -3.19
C LEU A 288 -5.44 11.06 -1.89
N THR A 289 -5.55 10.31 -0.80
CA THR A 289 -4.89 10.62 0.48
C THR A 289 -3.38 10.75 0.31
N MET A 290 -2.72 9.82 -0.37
CA MET A 290 -1.28 9.89 -0.63
C MET A 290 -0.89 11.16 -1.39
N GLU A 291 -1.66 11.54 -2.40
CA GLU A 291 -1.42 12.76 -3.17
C GLU A 291 -1.61 14.03 -2.30
N ILE A 292 -2.70 14.09 -1.54
CA ILE A 292 -3.02 15.25 -0.69
C ILE A 292 -2.00 15.40 0.44
N MET A 293 -1.57 14.32 1.08
CA MET A 293 -0.49 14.34 2.09
C MET A 293 0.75 15.05 1.58
N GLN A 294 1.21 14.71 0.37
CA GLN A 294 2.39 15.36 -0.22
C GLN A 294 2.15 16.85 -0.50
N LYS A 295 0.98 17.21 -1.03
CA LYS A 295 0.61 18.59 -1.31
C LYS A 295 0.48 19.45 -0.06
N VAL A 296 -0.14 18.93 0.99
CA VAL A 296 -0.33 19.65 2.25
C VAL A 296 1.02 19.79 2.98
N ALA A 297 1.81 18.73 3.07
CA ALA A 297 3.15 18.81 3.65
C ALA A 297 3.98 19.94 3.02
N ALA A 298 3.94 20.06 1.69
CA ALA A 298 4.67 21.11 0.96
C ALA A 298 4.24 22.54 1.34
N LYS A 299 2.95 22.77 1.66
CA LYS A 299 2.45 24.08 2.16
C LYS A 299 3.05 24.46 3.51
N HIS A 300 3.40 23.48 4.33
CA HIS A 300 4.00 23.65 5.65
C HIS A 300 5.54 23.60 5.65
N GLY A 301 6.18 23.67 4.47
CA GLY A 301 7.64 23.54 4.36
C GLY A 301 8.16 22.16 4.78
N LEU A 302 7.32 21.14 4.63
CA LEU A 302 7.63 19.75 4.89
C LEU A 302 7.58 18.94 3.59
N VAL A 303 8.19 17.74 3.60
CA VAL A 303 8.04 16.74 2.55
C VAL A 303 7.53 15.44 3.18
N CYS A 304 6.43 14.92 2.64
CA CYS A 304 5.88 13.64 3.04
C CYS A 304 6.55 12.52 2.24
N LEU A 305 7.27 11.64 2.94
CA LEU A 305 7.91 10.47 2.37
C LEU A 305 6.98 9.26 2.54
N LEU A 306 6.60 8.67 1.41
CA LEU A 306 5.74 7.48 1.36
C LEU A 306 6.55 6.20 1.06
N HIS A 307 7.86 6.29 0.94
CA HIS A 307 8.70 5.11 0.77
C HIS A 307 8.64 4.22 2.02
N GLU A 308 8.68 2.90 1.83
CA GLU A 308 8.53 1.91 2.91
C GLU A 308 9.69 1.94 3.92
N LYS A 309 10.89 2.32 3.48
CA LYS A 309 12.09 2.36 4.33
C LYS A 309 12.96 3.59 3.99
N PRO A 310 12.51 4.81 4.32
CA PRO A 310 13.28 6.02 3.99
C PRO A 310 14.60 6.08 4.74
N PHE A 311 14.67 5.50 5.94
CA PHE A 311 15.84 5.53 6.80
C PHE A 311 16.19 4.12 7.28
N ALA A 312 17.44 3.72 7.15
CA ALA A 312 17.95 2.47 7.70
C ALA A 312 18.04 2.53 9.23
N GLY A 313 17.85 1.41 9.91
CA GLY A 313 18.04 1.29 11.37
C GLY A 313 16.88 1.79 12.24
N VAL A 314 15.81 2.33 11.65
CA VAL A 314 14.56 2.68 12.35
C VAL A 314 13.37 1.99 11.69
N ASN A 315 12.18 2.05 12.29
CA ASN A 315 10.97 1.46 11.69
C ASN A 315 10.72 1.99 10.28
N GLY A 316 10.16 1.15 9.44
CA GLY A 316 9.65 1.53 8.12
C GLY A 316 8.17 1.83 8.16
N SER A 317 7.61 2.29 7.04
CA SER A 317 6.20 2.64 6.89
C SER A 317 5.44 1.63 6.04
N GLY A 318 4.27 1.24 6.51
CA GLY A 318 3.35 0.34 5.83
C GLY A 318 1.94 0.89 5.72
N LYS A 319 1.03 -0.02 5.34
CA LYS A 319 -0.41 0.16 5.42
C LYS A 319 -1.01 -1.09 6.01
N HIS A 320 -1.69 -0.96 7.14
CA HIS A 320 -2.48 -2.07 7.64
C HIS A 320 -3.84 -2.06 6.92
N ASN A 321 -4.05 -3.07 6.07
CA ASN A 321 -5.26 -3.19 5.25
C ASN A 321 -6.32 -3.97 6.02
N ASN A 322 -7.18 -3.26 6.75
CA ASN A 322 -8.29 -3.84 7.50
C ASN A 322 -9.40 -4.24 6.53
N TRP A 323 -9.60 -5.53 6.32
CA TRP A 323 -10.50 -6.10 5.32
C TRP A 323 -11.61 -6.92 5.95
N SER A 324 -12.85 -6.74 5.46
CA SER A 324 -14.02 -7.54 5.84
C SER A 324 -15.01 -7.66 4.68
N MET A 325 -16.07 -8.49 4.89
CA MET A 325 -17.19 -8.66 3.97
C MET A 325 -18.49 -8.32 4.67
N ALA A 326 -19.35 -7.55 4.01
CA ALA A 326 -20.68 -7.24 4.55
C ALA A 326 -21.77 -7.32 3.48
N THR A 327 -22.97 -7.68 3.92
CA THR A 327 -24.17 -7.62 3.09
C THR A 327 -24.64 -6.18 2.89
N ASP A 328 -25.46 -5.93 1.88
CA ASP A 328 -26.16 -4.65 1.68
C ASP A 328 -27.16 -4.32 2.79
N THR A 329 -27.55 -5.32 3.59
CA THR A 329 -28.37 -5.15 4.80
C THR A 329 -27.56 -4.76 6.05
N GLY A 330 -26.22 -4.64 5.93
CA GLY A 330 -25.33 -4.20 7.00
C GLY A 330 -24.75 -5.30 7.89
N VAL A 331 -24.98 -6.58 7.57
CA VAL A 331 -24.43 -7.69 8.33
C VAL A 331 -22.97 -7.95 7.92
N ASN A 332 -22.03 -7.85 8.86
CA ASN A 332 -20.65 -8.23 8.65
C ASN A 332 -20.50 -9.75 8.78
N LEU A 333 -20.08 -10.42 7.70
CA LEU A 333 -19.96 -11.88 7.61
C LEU A 333 -18.77 -12.44 8.41
N LEU A 334 -17.85 -11.59 8.85
CA LEU A 334 -16.73 -11.93 9.73
C LEU A 334 -16.99 -11.53 11.19
N SER A 335 -18.23 -11.16 11.53
CA SER A 335 -18.60 -10.91 12.93
C SER A 335 -18.96 -12.24 13.62
N PRO A 336 -18.20 -12.63 14.67
CA PRO A 336 -18.44 -13.89 15.38
C PRO A 336 -19.76 -13.90 16.15
N GLY A 337 -20.31 -12.73 16.49
CA GLY A 337 -21.47 -12.62 17.36
C GLY A 337 -21.13 -12.90 18.83
N GLU A 338 -22.16 -13.13 19.65
CA GLU A 338 -21.97 -13.40 21.08
C GLU A 338 -21.58 -14.85 21.38
N THR A 339 -21.98 -15.77 20.50
CA THR A 339 -21.69 -17.23 20.58
C THR A 339 -21.00 -17.71 19.29
N PRO A 340 -19.69 -17.43 19.11
CA PRO A 340 -18.96 -17.75 17.88
C PRO A 340 -19.00 -19.24 17.50
N TYR A 341 -18.99 -20.13 18.48
CA TYR A 341 -19.04 -21.58 18.28
C TYR A 341 -20.36 -22.06 17.63
N GLU A 342 -21.48 -21.38 17.92
CA GLU A 342 -22.80 -21.70 17.39
C GLU A 342 -23.09 -20.97 16.06
N ASN A 343 -22.27 -20.00 15.68
CA ASN A 343 -22.46 -19.22 14.46
C ASN A 343 -21.84 -19.92 13.25
N ALA A 344 -22.55 -20.89 12.72
CA ALA A 344 -22.08 -21.71 11.59
C ALA A 344 -21.80 -20.90 10.31
N GLN A 345 -22.58 -19.83 10.05
CA GLN A 345 -22.32 -18.93 8.93
C GLN A 345 -20.98 -18.22 9.09
N PHE A 346 -20.72 -17.62 10.26
CA PHE A 346 -19.42 -16.99 10.55
C PHE A 346 -18.27 -17.99 10.41
N LEU A 347 -18.41 -19.19 10.98
CA LEU A 347 -17.38 -20.24 10.93
C LEU A 347 -17.08 -20.67 9.48
N LEU A 348 -18.08 -20.74 8.61
CA LEU A 348 -17.89 -21.05 7.19
C LEU A 348 -17.04 -19.92 6.52
N PHE A 349 -17.42 -18.66 6.71
CA PHE A 349 -16.68 -17.55 6.11
C PHE A 349 -15.26 -17.42 6.68
N LEU A 350 -15.07 -17.65 7.97
CA LEU A 350 -13.75 -17.73 8.61
C LEU A 350 -12.90 -18.84 7.98
N CYS A 351 -13.44 -20.04 7.85
CA CYS A 351 -12.75 -21.16 7.22
C CYS A 351 -12.44 -20.90 5.74
N ALA A 352 -13.33 -20.21 5.01
CA ALA A 352 -13.05 -19.81 3.63
C ALA A 352 -11.85 -18.87 3.52
N VAL A 353 -11.70 -17.93 4.45
CA VAL A 353 -10.52 -17.04 4.50
C VAL A 353 -9.26 -17.83 4.88
N ILE A 354 -9.32 -18.71 5.88
CA ILE A 354 -8.17 -19.56 6.28
C ILE A 354 -7.68 -20.38 5.10
N LYS A 355 -8.60 -21.07 4.41
CA LYS A 355 -8.29 -21.85 3.21
C LYS A 355 -7.70 -20.99 2.10
N ALA A 356 -8.30 -19.82 1.83
CA ALA A 356 -7.84 -18.90 0.79
C ALA A 356 -6.40 -18.42 1.03
N VAL A 357 -6.09 -18.04 2.27
CA VAL A 357 -4.74 -17.57 2.64
C VAL A 357 -3.73 -18.71 2.57
N ASP A 358 -4.08 -19.93 2.97
CA ASP A 358 -3.17 -21.07 2.88
C ASP A 358 -2.90 -21.50 1.44
N ASP A 359 -3.93 -21.63 0.61
CA ASP A 359 -3.79 -22.08 -0.78
C ASP A 359 -3.07 -21.05 -1.67
N TYR A 360 -3.25 -19.76 -1.38
CA TYR A 360 -2.79 -18.63 -2.20
C TYR A 360 -1.87 -17.65 -1.44
N GLN A 361 -1.12 -18.16 -0.44
CA GLN A 361 -0.14 -17.37 0.31
C GLN A 361 0.91 -16.69 -0.59
N ASP A 362 1.28 -17.34 -1.69
CA ASP A 362 2.15 -16.80 -2.74
C ASP A 362 1.55 -15.56 -3.42
N LEU A 363 0.25 -15.60 -3.80
CA LEU A 363 -0.44 -14.44 -4.36
C LEU A 363 -0.53 -13.28 -3.36
N LEU A 364 -0.77 -13.57 -2.09
CA LEU A 364 -0.79 -12.52 -1.06
C LEU A 364 0.59 -11.89 -0.89
N ARG A 365 1.67 -12.69 -0.85
CA ARG A 365 3.04 -12.15 -0.77
C ARG A 365 3.40 -11.31 -2.00
N LEU A 366 3.14 -11.79 -3.21
CA LEU A 366 3.48 -11.06 -4.43
C LEU A 366 2.64 -9.79 -4.62
N SER A 367 1.43 -9.74 -4.05
CA SER A 367 0.56 -8.57 -4.15
C SER A 367 1.10 -7.30 -3.48
N VAL A 368 2.08 -7.47 -2.61
CA VAL A 368 2.75 -6.41 -1.85
C VAL A 368 4.24 -6.28 -2.19
N ALA A 369 4.68 -6.95 -3.26
CA ALA A 369 6.07 -7.01 -3.67
C ALA A 369 6.50 -5.74 -4.41
N THR A 370 7.45 -5.02 -3.84
CA THR A 370 8.15 -3.88 -4.45
C THR A 370 9.56 -3.78 -3.89
N ALA A 371 10.48 -3.14 -4.61
CA ALA A 371 11.84 -2.91 -4.12
C ALA A 371 11.85 -2.21 -2.75
N GLY A 372 10.98 -1.19 -2.56
CA GLY A 372 10.85 -0.49 -1.30
C GLY A 372 10.39 -1.38 -0.16
N ASN A 373 9.36 -2.21 -0.39
CA ASN A 373 8.79 -3.07 0.64
C ASN A 373 9.69 -4.26 1.00
N ASP A 374 10.55 -4.72 0.06
CA ASP A 374 11.55 -5.74 0.36
C ASP A 374 12.58 -5.27 1.42
N HIS A 375 12.83 -3.95 1.50
CA HIS A 375 13.68 -3.36 2.57
C HIS A 375 12.97 -3.27 3.93
N ARG A 376 11.63 -3.29 3.95
CA ARG A 376 10.83 -3.13 5.18
C ARG A 376 10.52 -4.48 5.84
N LEU A 377 10.14 -5.50 5.09
CA LEU A 377 9.63 -6.77 5.62
C LEU A 377 10.67 -7.50 6.49
N GLY A 378 10.19 -8.09 7.59
CA GLY A 378 10.97 -8.97 8.46
C GLY A 378 11.64 -8.32 9.66
N ALA A 379 11.48 -7.03 9.88
CA ALA A 379 12.04 -6.33 11.05
C ALA A 379 11.26 -5.07 11.42
N ASN A 380 11.42 -4.58 12.66
CA ASN A 380 10.92 -3.27 13.11
C ASN A 380 9.41 -3.10 12.82
N GLU A 381 8.56 -3.96 13.39
CA GLU A 381 7.10 -3.99 13.26
C GLU A 381 6.55 -4.40 11.88
N ALA A 382 7.39 -4.60 10.88
CA ALA A 382 6.98 -5.19 9.63
C ALA A 382 6.96 -6.72 9.71
N PRO A 383 5.89 -7.40 9.25
CA PRO A 383 5.80 -8.86 9.31
C PRO A 383 6.87 -9.53 8.44
N PRO A 384 7.22 -10.80 8.73
CA PRO A 384 8.11 -11.57 7.87
C PRO A 384 7.48 -11.87 6.51
N ALA A 385 8.30 -12.29 5.55
CA ALA A 385 7.84 -12.65 4.20
C ALA A 385 6.96 -13.92 4.16
N VAL A 386 6.99 -14.74 5.21
CA VAL A 386 6.10 -15.90 5.37
C VAL A 386 4.73 -15.44 5.79
N VAL A 387 3.71 -15.75 4.97
CA VAL A 387 2.32 -15.45 5.31
C VAL A 387 1.81 -16.44 6.34
N SER A 388 1.27 -15.97 7.46
CA SER A 388 0.58 -16.77 8.47
C SER A 388 -0.61 -15.99 9.04
N ILE A 389 -1.56 -16.70 9.65
CA ILE A 389 -2.78 -16.12 10.21
C ILE A 389 -2.70 -16.16 11.74
N PHE A 390 -2.97 -15.01 12.37
CA PHE A 390 -3.25 -14.93 13.80
C PHE A 390 -4.76 -14.93 14.04
N LEU A 391 -5.26 -15.81 14.91
CA LEU A 391 -6.68 -15.90 15.28
C LEU A 391 -6.96 -15.59 16.76
N GLY A 392 -5.97 -15.74 17.63
CA GLY A 392 -6.13 -15.67 19.07
C GLY A 392 -6.67 -16.94 19.71
N ASP A 393 -6.65 -16.98 21.05
CA ASP A 393 -6.89 -18.22 21.82
C ASP A 393 -8.34 -18.70 21.74
N GLU A 394 -9.32 -17.78 21.69
CA GLU A 394 -10.74 -18.13 21.66
C GLU A 394 -11.11 -18.88 20.36
N LEU A 395 -10.76 -18.29 19.20
CA LEU A 395 -11.05 -18.94 17.92
C LEU A 395 -10.24 -20.22 17.75
N MET A 396 -8.98 -20.27 18.21
CA MET A 396 -8.21 -21.51 18.21
C MET A 396 -8.89 -22.60 19.01
N GLY A 397 -9.36 -22.29 20.23
CA GLY A 397 -10.10 -23.25 21.06
C GLY A 397 -11.38 -23.76 20.39
N ILE A 398 -12.10 -22.89 19.68
CA ILE A 398 -13.28 -23.26 18.88
C ILE A 398 -12.90 -24.20 17.73
N LEU A 399 -11.89 -23.86 16.95
CA LEU A 399 -11.44 -24.68 15.82
C LEU A 399 -10.93 -26.04 16.29
N ASP A 400 -10.18 -26.11 17.38
CA ASP A 400 -9.70 -27.36 17.98
C ASP A 400 -10.86 -28.24 18.49
N ALA A 401 -11.90 -27.62 19.10
CA ALA A 401 -13.09 -28.35 19.52
C ALA A 401 -13.84 -28.95 18.33
N ILE A 402 -14.02 -28.21 17.23
CA ILE A 402 -14.67 -28.69 16.02
C ILE A 402 -13.84 -29.81 15.37
N GLU A 403 -12.53 -29.66 15.27
CA GLU A 403 -11.64 -30.67 14.67
C GLU A 403 -11.76 -32.03 15.40
N ASN A 404 -11.86 -31.99 16.73
CA ASN A 404 -11.83 -33.16 17.59
C ASN A 404 -13.24 -33.66 18.03
N ASP A 405 -14.32 -33.09 17.48
CA ASP A 405 -15.72 -33.36 17.90
C ASP A 405 -15.91 -33.21 19.43
N ALA A 406 -15.22 -32.24 20.02
CA ALA A 406 -15.21 -31.98 21.46
C ALA A 406 -16.17 -30.84 21.82
N PRO A 407 -16.80 -30.88 23.00
CA PRO A 407 -17.62 -29.75 23.45
C PRO A 407 -16.72 -28.52 23.74
N TYR A 408 -17.15 -27.35 23.29
CA TYR A 408 -16.50 -26.07 23.61
C TYR A 408 -17.18 -25.43 24.84
N SER A 409 -16.42 -25.20 25.91
CA SER A 409 -16.96 -24.66 27.15
C SER A 409 -16.93 -23.12 27.28
N GLY A 410 -16.47 -22.44 26.22
CA GLY A 410 -16.35 -20.98 26.17
C GLY A 410 -15.15 -20.43 26.98
N THR A 411 -14.64 -19.30 26.56
CA THR A 411 -13.67 -18.52 27.33
C THR A 411 -14.44 -17.60 28.27
N LYS A 412 -14.18 -17.63 29.58
CA LYS A 412 -14.85 -16.73 30.53
C LYS A 412 -14.43 -15.29 30.22
N LYS A 413 -15.38 -14.45 29.77
CA LYS A 413 -15.17 -13.02 29.67
C LYS A 413 -14.81 -12.48 31.05
N THR A 414 -13.58 -12.02 31.22
CA THR A 414 -13.10 -11.41 32.47
C THR A 414 -13.25 -9.91 32.41
N THR A 415 -13.60 -9.31 33.55
CA THR A 415 -13.64 -7.85 33.68
C THR A 415 -12.29 -7.33 34.13
N MET A 416 -11.74 -6.40 33.41
CA MET A 416 -10.50 -5.71 33.76
C MET A 416 -10.75 -4.78 34.95
N LYS A 417 -9.94 -4.94 36.00
CA LYS A 417 -9.91 -4.08 37.19
C LYS A 417 -8.50 -3.50 37.32
N LEU A 418 -8.36 -2.21 37.24
CA LEU A 418 -7.07 -1.53 37.31
C LEU A 418 -6.61 -1.26 38.77
N GLY A 419 -7.38 -1.71 39.79
CA GLY A 419 -7.01 -1.58 41.20
C GLY A 419 -7.24 -0.20 41.82
N VAL A 420 -7.88 0.72 41.09
CA VAL A 420 -8.24 2.08 41.50
C VAL A 420 -9.75 2.25 41.41
N ASP A 421 -10.40 2.63 42.53
CA ASP A 421 -11.87 2.66 42.63
C ASP A 421 -12.54 3.65 41.67
N VAL A 422 -11.87 4.77 41.33
CA VAL A 422 -12.40 5.80 40.43
C VAL A 422 -12.29 5.44 38.96
N LEU A 423 -11.53 4.41 38.62
CA LEU A 423 -11.38 3.96 37.25
C LEU A 423 -12.51 3.01 36.81
N PRO A 424 -13.11 3.21 35.62
CA PRO A 424 -14.18 2.34 35.16
C PRO A 424 -13.69 0.90 34.97
N ARG A 425 -14.57 -0.04 35.23
CA ARG A 425 -14.35 -1.45 34.90
C ARG A 425 -14.87 -1.70 33.49
N PHE A 426 -14.12 -2.44 32.68
CA PHE A 426 -14.48 -2.78 31.32
C PHE A 426 -14.21 -4.27 31.02
N PRO A 427 -14.91 -4.87 30.06
CA PRO A 427 -14.62 -6.23 29.62
C PRO A 427 -13.20 -6.31 29.06
N ARG A 428 -12.49 -7.37 29.41
CA ARG A 428 -11.22 -7.70 28.76
C ARG A 428 -11.53 -8.35 27.41
N ASP A 429 -10.86 -7.90 26.33
CA ASP A 429 -10.90 -8.57 25.05
C ASP A 429 -10.33 -9.99 25.17
N THR A 430 -10.91 -10.93 24.45
CA THR A 430 -10.49 -12.34 24.46
C THR A 430 -9.29 -12.59 23.56
N THR A 431 -8.97 -11.64 22.66
CA THR A 431 -7.82 -11.70 21.75
C THR A 431 -6.97 -10.43 21.87
N ASP A 432 -5.65 -10.58 21.84
CA ASP A 432 -4.72 -9.47 21.62
C ASP A 432 -4.43 -9.32 20.12
N ARG A 433 -3.91 -8.16 19.71
CA ARG A 433 -3.40 -7.95 18.37
C ARG A 433 -1.96 -8.48 18.30
N ASN A 434 -1.71 -9.52 17.52
CA ASN A 434 -0.33 -9.95 17.30
C ASN A 434 0.32 -9.05 16.25
N ARG A 435 1.06 -8.05 16.71
CA ARG A 435 1.76 -7.05 15.87
C ARG A 435 2.80 -7.65 14.93
N THR A 436 3.23 -8.90 15.15
CA THR A 436 4.21 -9.60 14.31
C THR A 436 3.55 -10.47 13.23
N SER A 437 2.23 -10.65 13.28
CA SER A 437 1.50 -11.46 12.31
C SER A 437 1.27 -10.69 11.02
N PRO A 438 1.53 -11.30 9.85
CA PRO A 438 1.24 -10.68 8.55
C PRO A 438 -0.26 -10.58 8.24
N PHE A 439 -1.09 -11.46 8.82
CA PHE A 439 -2.53 -11.50 8.59
C PHE A 439 -3.24 -11.86 9.89
N ALA A 440 -3.86 -10.89 10.56
CA ALA A 440 -4.42 -11.04 11.88
C ALA A 440 -5.92 -10.82 11.92
N PHE A 441 -6.67 -11.72 12.59
CA PHE A 441 -8.08 -11.51 12.91
C PHE A 441 -8.20 -10.57 14.10
N THR A 442 -8.91 -9.47 13.94
CA THR A 442 -9.05 -8.41 14.96
C THR A 442 -10.53 -8.18 15.35
N GLY A 443 -11.21 -9.27 15.65
CA GLY A 443 -12.56 -9.27 16.21
C GLY A 443 -13.70 -9.42 15.18
N ASN A 444 -13.67 -8.70 14.06
CA ASN A 444 -14.69 -8.79 13.00
C ASN A 444 -14.14 -8.49 11.59
N LYS A 445 -12.81 -8.51 11.47
CA LYS A 445 -12.09 -8.23 10.23
C LYS A 445 -10.71 -8.87 10.29
N PHE A 446 -10.08 -8.98 9.13
CA PHE A 446 -8.67 -9.33 9.03
C PHE A 446 -7.84 -8.09 8.71
N GLU A 447 -6.70 -7.98 9.35
CA GLU A 447 -5.71 -6.94 9.14
C GLU A 447 -4.52 -7.52 8.38
N PHE A 448 -4.37 -7.15 7.11
CA PHE A 448 -3.24 -7.54 6.27
C PHE A 448 -2.15 -6.49 6.37
N ARG A 449 -1.04 -6.80 7.07
CA ARG A 449 0.00 -5.87 7.51
C ARG A 449 1.19 -5.76 6.58
N MET A 450 1.24 -6.55 5.51
CA MET A 450 2.41 -6.61 4.64
C MET A 450 2.49 -5.48 3.61
N LEU A 451 1.45 -4.70 3.40
CA LEU A 451 1.42 -3.64 2.40
C LEU A 451 2.43 -2.54 2.75
N GLY A 452 3.20 -2.10 1.77
CA GLY A 452 4.08 -0.94 1.89
C GLY A 452 3.35 0.39 1.83
N SER A 453 3.92 1.42 2.43
CA SER A 453 3.32 2.76 2.50
C SER A 453 3.04 3.37 1.13
N SER A 454 3.90 3.17 0.13
CA SER A 454 3.71 3.68 -1.22
C SER A 454 2.78 2.82 -2.09
N ASN A 455 2.44 1.60 -1.65
CA ASN A 455 1.66 0.67 -2.45
C ASN A 455 0.22 1.14 -2.62
N SER A 456 -0.37 0.88 -3.79
CA SER A 456 -1.83 0.87 -3.92
C SER A 456 -2.40 -0.35 -3.19
N ILE A 457 -3.45 -0.16 -2.42
CA ILE A 457 -4.14 -1.28 -1.76
C ILE A 457 -4.91 -2.18 -2.76
N ALA A 458 -5.07 -1.75 -4.01
CA ALA A 458 -5.79 -2.52 -5.03
C ALA A 458 -5.21 -3.92 -5.22
N CYS A 459 -3.88 -4.05 -5.38
CA CYS A 459 -3.26 -5.35 -5.67
C CYS A 459 -3.52 -6.38 -4.56
N ALA A 460 -3.33 -5.99 -3.29
CA ALA A 460 -3.59 -6.86 -2.15
C ALA A 460 -5.06 -7.28 -2.08
N ASN A 461 -5.99 -6.34 -2.29
CA ASN A 461 -7.42 -6.63 -2.25
C ASN A 461 -7.89 -7.47 -3.44
N ILE A 462 -7.31 -7.29 -4.64
CA ILE A 462 -7.59 -8.15 -5.80
C ILE A 462 -7.27 -9.60 -5.48
N MET A 463 -6.07 -9.86 -4.98
CA MET A 463 -5.61 -11.23 -4.70
C MET A 463 -6.37 -11.85 -3.53
N LEU A 464 -6.62 -11.10 -2.46
CA LEU A 464 -7.42 -11.57 -1.31
C LEU A 464 -8.86 -11.90 -1.73
N ASN A 465 -9.52 -10.99 -2.43
CA ASN A 465 -10.89 -11.20 -2.92
C ASN A 465 -10.98 -12.42 -3.85
N ALA A 466 -10.00 -12.58 -4.76
CA ALA A 466 -9.94 -13.71 -5.69
C ALA A 466 -9.79 -15.05 -4.97
N ALA A 467 -8.85 -15.14 -4.03
CA ALA A 467 -8.59 -16.34 -3.26
C ALA A 467 -9.80 -16.73 -2.39
N VAL A 468 -10.45 -15.74 -1.75
CA VAL A 468 -11.66 -15.99 -0.96
C VAL A 468 -12.84 -16.39 -1.87
N ALA A 469 -12.99 -15.78 -3.05
CA ALA A 469 -14.01 -16.16 -4.02
C ALA A 469 -13.84 -17.62 -4.47
N GLU A 470 -12.60 -18.09 -4.69
CA GLU A 470 -12.35 -19.50 -5.05
C GLU A 470 -12.70 -20.44 -3.90
N SER A 471 -12.33 -20.12 -2.66
CA SER A 471 -12.71 -20.92 -1.50
C SER A 471 -14.21 -21.01 -1.32
N LEU A 472 -14.92 -19.89 -1.43
CA LEU A 472 -16.39 -19.84 -1.35
C LEU A 472 -17.05 -20.61 -2.50
N LYS A 473 -16.48 -20.56 -3.71
CA LYS A 473 -16.94 -21.35 -4.86
C LYS A 473 -16.86 -22.84 -4.57
N ILE A 474 -15.72 -23.33 -4.10
CA ILE A 474 -15.51 -24.74 -3.74
C ILE A 474 -16.52 -25.17 -2.68
N TYR A 475 -16.78 -24.32 -1.69
CA TYR A 475 -17.79 -24.61 -0.64
C TYR A 475 -19.21 -24.64 -1.19
N ALA A 476 -19.57 -23.65 -2.00
CA ALA A 476 -20.89 -23.59 -2.62
C ALA A 476 -21.15 -24.82 -3.53
N ASP A 477 -20.18 -25.15 -4.41
CA ASP A 477 -20.27 -26.31 -5.31
C ASP A 477 -20.50 -27.61 -4.54
N ARG A 478 -19.92 -27.75 -3.34
CA ARG A 478 -20.12 -28.94 -2.48
C ARG A 478 -21.44 -28.91 -1.74
N LEU A 479 -21.84 -27.77 -1.19
CA LEU A 479 -23.02 -27.66 -0.31
C LEU A 479 -24.35 -27.62 -1.09
N GLU A 480 -24.37 -27.04 -2.29
CA GLU A 480 -25.55 -26.98 -3.15
C GLU A 480 -26.04 -28.37 -3.58
N GLY A 481 -25.16 -29.37 -3.63
CA GLY A 481 -25.48 -30.74 -3.97
C GLY A 481 -25.69 -31.67 -2.77
N ALA A 482 -25.64 -31.16 -1.54
CA ALA A 482 -25.74 -31.98 -0.33
C ALA A 482 -27.21 -32.39 -0.01
N GLU A 483 -27.44 -33.67 0.29
CA GLU A 483 -28.74 -34.14 0.75
C GLU A 483 -29.06 -33.66 2.18
N ASP A 484 -28.04 -33.58 3.02
CA ASP A 484 -28.08 -33.02 4.39
C ASP A 484 -27.10 -31.88 4.50
N PHE A 485 -27.61 -30.64 4.48
CA PHE A 485 -26.83 -29.42 4.52
C PHE A 485 -26.04 -29.29 5.83
N GLU A 486 -26.64 -29.58 6.98
CA GLU A 486 -26.01 -29.39 8.29
C GLU A 486 -24.80 -30.31 8.47
N THR A 487 -24.98 -31.60 8.15
CA THR A 487 -23.90 -32.59 8.18
C THR A 487 -22.78 -32.22 7.18
N ALA A 488 -23.14 -31.88 5.95
CA ALA A 488 -22.15 -31.50 4.92
C ALA A 488 -21.36 -30.24 5.30
N LEU A 489 -22.02 -29.26 5.92
CA LEU A 489 -21.40 -28.02 6.42
C LEU A 489 -20.43 -28.33 7.55
N HIS A 490 -20.82 -29.12 8.54
CA HIS A 490 -19.97 -29.52 9.67
C HIS A 490 -18.72 -30.25 9.16
N ASP A 491 -18.91 -31.28 8.31
CA ASP A 491 -17.80 -32.04 7.73
C ASP A 491 -16.86 -31.19 6.89
N MET A 492 -17.38 -30.20 6.18
CA MET A 492 -16.60 -29.29 5.38
C MET A 492 -15.76 -28.35 6.26
N ILE A 493 -16.34 -27.76 7.29
CA ILE A 493 -15.62 -26.90 8.26
C ILE A 493 -14.52 -27.72 8.92
N LYS A 494 -14.83 -28.89 9.47
CA LYS A 494 -13.89 -29.80 10.11
C LYS A 494 -12.73 -30.19 9.19
N LYS A 495 -13.05 -30.56 7.94
CA LYS A 495 -12.04 -30.89 6.93
C LYS A 495 -11.14 -29.69 6.62
N THR A 496 -11.73 -28.51 6.45
CA THR A 496 -10.96 -27.29 6.18
C THR A 496 -9.97 -26.97 7.31
N ILE A 497 -10.43 -27.04 8.55
CA ILE A 497 -9.56 -26.83 9.71
C ILE A 497 -8.38 -27.80 9.67
N LYS A 498 -8.66 -29.10 9.48
CA LYS A 498 -7.63 -30.14 9.44
C LYS A 498 -6.60 -29.92 8.34
N ASP A 499 -7.06 -29.55 7.14
CA ASP A 499 -6.21 -29.42 5.96
C ASP A 499 -5.38 -28.11 5.95
N HIS A 500 -5.92 -27.03 6.55
CA HIS A 500 -5.36 -25.67 6.42
C HIS A 500 -4.89 -25.03 7.73
N LYS A 501 -4.99 -25.70 8.89
CA LYS A 501 -4.51 -25.12 10.16
C LYS A 501 -3.01 -24.86 10.20
N ARG A 502 -2.25 -25.41 9.26
CA ARG A 502 -0.80 -25.18 9.13
C ARG A 502 -0.44 -23.71 8.95
N ILE A 503 -1.36 -22.90 8.38
CA ILE A 503 -1.17 -21.46 8.15
C ILE A 503 -1.37 -20.62 9.43
N ILE A 504 -2.03 -21.21 10.47
CA ILE A 504 -2.38 -20.49 11.69
C ILE A 504 -1.17 -20.48 12.65
N PHE A 505 -0.78 -19.29 13.09
CA PHE A 505 0.30 -19.11 14.04
C PHE A 505 0.00 -17.94 14.99
N ASN A 506 -0.12 -18.23 16.29
CA ASN A 506 -0.43 -17.23 17.31
C ASN A 506 0.80 -16.73 18.08
N GLY A 507 2.01 -17.18 17.69
CA GLY A 507 3.27 -16.85 18.36
C GLY A 507 3.97 -15.61 17.79
N ASN A 508 5.22 -15.42 18.16
CA ASN A 508 6.07 -14.33 17.70
C ASN A 508 6.62 -14.60 16.28
N GLY A 509 6.10 -13.87 15.28
CA GLY A 509 6.50 -14.00 13.88
C GLY A 509 7.96 -13.60 13.58
N TYR A 510 8.64 -12.90 14.49
CA TYR A 510 10.06 -12.54 14.36
C TYR A 510 11.03 -13.60 14.87
N ASP A 511 10.52 -14.64 15.50
CA ASP A 511 11.39 -15.72 16.00
C ASP A 511 11.99 -16.49 14.81
N ALA A 512 13.32 -16.60 14.77
CA ALA A 512 14.02 -17.35 13.72
C ALA A 512 13.61 -18.83 13.69
N THR A 513 13.19 -19.40 14.83
CA THR A 513 12.68 -20.78 14.89
C THR A 513 11.33 -20.90 14.19
N TRP A 514 10.50 -19.84 14.21
CA TRP A 514 9.25 -19.82 13.48
C TRP A 514 9.44 -19.89 11.97
N ILE A 515 10.35 -19.09 11.42
CA ILE A 515 10.60 -19.11 9.96
C ILE A 515 11.04 -20.51 9.51
N LYS A 516 11.89 -21.16 10.30
CA LYS A 516 12.32 -22.54 10.03
C LYS A 516 11.16 -23.54 10.14
N GLU A 517 10.36 -23.47 11.20
CA GLU A 517 9.17 -24.30 11.37
C GLU A 517 8.19 -24.11 10.22
N ALA A 518 7.89 -22.86 9.87
CA ALA A 518 6.95 -22.50 8.81
C ALA A 518 7.35 -23.11 7.45
N THR A 519 8.64 -23.02 7.09
CA THR A 519 9.13 -23.49 5.79
C THR A 519 9.44 -24.99 5.77
N GLU A 520 10.19 -25.52 6.74
CA GLU A 520 10.68 -26.89 6.73
C GLU A 520 9.65 -27.91 7.26
N VAL A 521 8.79 -27.52 8.21
CA VAL A 521 7.83 -28.42 8.84
C VAL A 521 6.42 -28.24 8.28
N ARG A 522 5.95 -26.98 8.18
CA ARG A 522 4.60 -26.68 7.73
C ARG A 522 4.49 -26.52 6.20
N GLY A 523 5.62 -26.37 5.49
CA GLY A 523 5.66 -26.23 4.03
C GLY A 523 5.05 -24.91 3.54
N LEU A 524 5.15 -23.84 4.33
CA LEU A 524 4.71 -22.50 3.93
C LEU A 524 5.75 -21.84 3.03
N CYS A 525 5.29 -20.96 2.14
CA CYS A 525 6.16 -20.22 1.23
C CYS A 525 6.94 -19.13 1.99
N ASN A 526 8.22 -18.97 1.64
CA ASN A 526 9.05 -17.86 2.09
C ASN A 526 9.73 -17.23 0.87
N TYR A 527 9.21 -16.08 0.44
CA TYR A 527 9.73 -15.32 -0.70
C TYR A 527 10.20 -13.94 -0.22
N PRO A 528 11.47 -13.82 0.22
CA PRO A 528 11.97 -12.58 0.85
C PRO A 528 11.95 -11.37 -0.08
N THR A 529 12.19 -11.58 -1.38
CA THR A 529 12.33 -10.49 -2.36
C THR A 529 11.29 -10.54 -3.46
N THR A 530 11.12 -9.42 -4.14
CA THR A 530 10.25 -9.30 -5.31
C THR A 530 10.63 -10.28 -6.43
N PRO A 531 11.91 -10.45 -6.82
CA PRO A 531 12.29 -11.48 -7.78
C PRO A 531 11.93 -12.91 -7.36
N ASP A 532 11.95 -13.21 -6.06
CA ASP A 532 11.60 -14.55 -5.56
C ASP A 532 10.11 -14.86 -5.73
N CYS A 533 9.23 -13.89 -5.49
CA CYS A 533 7.79 -14.12 -5.46
C CYS A 533 7.09 -13.87 -6.80
N MET A 534 7.49 -12.87 -7.58
CA MET A 534 6.75 -12.45 -8.78
C MET A 534 6.56 -13.54 -9.85
N PRO A 535 7.55 -14.42 -10.13
CA PRO A 535 7.36 -15.51 -11.09
C PRO A 535 6.21 -16.46 -10.74
N HIS A 536 5.84 -16.57 -9.47
CA HIS A 536 4.73 -17.42 -9.01
C HIS A 536 3.35 -16.91 -9.44
N LEU A 537 3.24 -15.66 -9.90
CA LEU A 537 2.00 -15.18 -10.54
C LEU A 537 1.64 -16.04 -11.76
N LEU A 538 2.63 -16.63 -12.43
CA LEU A 538 2.48 -17.47 -13.61
C LEU A 538 2.28 -18.97 -13.29
N ASP A 539 2.28 -19.36 -12.02
CA ASP A 539 2.01 -20.73 -11.63
C ASP A 539 0.60 -21.15 -12.06
N LYS A 540 0.51 -22.38 -12.58
CA LYS A 540 -0.75 -22.88 -13.18
C LYS A 540 -1.96 -22.71 -12.25
N LYS A 541 -1.82 -23.00 -10.95
CA LYS A 541 -2.92 -22.85 -9.97
C LYS A 541 -3.45 -21.40 -9.91
N ASN A 542 -2.54 -20.41 -9.97
CA ASN A 542 -2.86 -19.00 -9.90
C ASN A 542 -3.50 -18.50 -11.19
N VAL A 543 -2.93 -18.89 -12.34
CA VAL A 543 -3.49 -18.56 -13.66
C VAL A 543 -4.89 -19.16 -13.81
N ASP A 544 -5.07 -20.44 -13.48
CA ASP A 544 -6.36 -21.13 -13.57
C ASP A 544 -7.43 -20.42 -12.71
N MET A 545 -7.12 -20.09 -11.45
CA MET A 545 -8.05 -19.41 -10.54
C MET A 545 -8.41 -18.00 -11.04
N LEU A 546 -7.42 -17.18 -11.36
CA LEU A 546 -7.64 -15.80 -11.79
C LEU A 546 -8.43 -15.71 -13.10
N THR A 547 -8.22 -16.64 -14.03
CA THR A 547 -8.94 -16.70 -15.30
C THR A 547 -10.35 -17.30 -15.14
N ALA A 548 -10.52 -18.33 -14.30
CA ALA A 548 -11.84 -18.92 -14.02
C ALA A 548 -12.81 -17.89 -13.41
N HIS A 549 -12.33 -17.02 -12.54
CA HIS A 549 -13.10 -15.93 -11.96
C HIS A 549 -13.18 -14.69 -12.86
N LYS A 550 -12.54 -14.71 -14.04
CA LYS A 550 -12.50 -13.59 -15.01
C LYS A 550 -11.92 -12.30 -14.44
N ILE A 551 -10.98 -12.42 -13.50
CA ILE A 551 -10.29 -11.27 -12.90
C ILE A 551 -9.23 -10.76 -13.85
N TYR A 552 -8.45 -11.68 -14.43
CA TYR A 552 -7.45 -11.43 -15.45
C TYR A 552 -7.57 -12.42 -16.61
N SER A 553 -7.21 -11.98 -17.80
CA SER A 553 -6.84 -12.88 -18.90
C SER A 553 -5.39 -13.38 -18.72
N VAL A 554 -5.03 -14.44 -19.43
CA VAL A 554 -3.64 -14.95 -19.41
C VAL A 554 -2.63 -13.88 -19.83
N SER A 555 -2.96 -13.10 -20.88
CA SER A 555 -2.10 -12.00 -21.33
C SER A 555 -1.97 -10.88 -20.30
N GLU A 556 -3.05 -10.54 -19.59
CA GLU A 556 -3.01 -9.55 -18.50
C GLU A 556 -2.15 -10.03 -17.33
N ILE A 557 -2.15 -11.34 -16.99
CA ILE A 557 -1.31 -11.91 -15.94
C ILE A 557 0.17 -11.83 -16.34
N GLN A 558 0.51 -12.26 -17.55
CA GLN A 558 1.89 -12.20 -18.06
C GLN A 558 2.42 -10.78 -18.06
N ALA A 559 1.65 -9.84 -18.62
CA ALA A 559 2.03 -8.44 -18.68
C ALA A 559 2.29 -7.81 -17.29
N ARG A 560 1.47 -8.16 -16.29
CA ARG A 560 1.67 -7.66 -14.93
C ARG A 560 2.91 -8.21 -14.28
N CYS A 561 3.23 -9.48 -14.48
CA CYS A 561 4.47 -10.07 -14.00
C CYS A 561 5.68 -9.31 -14.59
N ASP A 562 5.70 -9.09 -15.89
CA ASP A 562 6.78 -8.38 -16.56
C ASP A 562 6.90 -6.93 -16.10
N ILE A 563 5.78 -6.18 -16.01
CA ILE A 563 5.77 -4.79 -15.53
C ILE A 563 6.29 -4.69 -14.09
N MET A 564 5.89 -5.60 -13.20
CA MET A 564 6.32 -5.54 -11.80
C MET A 564 7.81 -5.85 -11.65
N LEU A 565 8.34 -6.81 -12.40
CA LEU A 565 9.77 -7.08 -12.45
C LEU A 565 10.57 -5.93 -13.07
N GLU A 566 10.08 -5.34 -14.17
CA GLU A 566 10.69 -4.14 -14.76
C GLU A 566 10.74 -2.97 -13.76
N ASN A 567 9.65 -2.73 -13.02
CA ASN A 567 9.62 -1.69 -12.02
C ASN A 567 10.63 -1.91 -10.90
N TYR A 568 10.78 -3.16 -10.44
CA TYR A 568 11.81 -3.53 -9.47
C TYR A 568 13.21 -3.24 -10.02
N CYS A 569 13.52 -3.68 -11.23
CA CYS A 569 14.81 -3.44 -11.87
C CYS A 569 15.10 -1.95 -12.01
N LYS A 570 14.15 -1.18 -12.57
CA LYS A 570 14.30 0.26 -12.78
C LYS A 570 14.50 1.01 -11.48
N ALA A 571 13.75 0.67 -10.41
CA ALA A 571 13.90 1.30 -9.11
C ALA A 571 15.32 1.10 -8.53
N VAL A 572 15.80 -0.13 -8.50
CA VAL A 572 17.14 -0.42 -7.95
C VAL A 572 18.26 0.15 -8.82
N ILE A 573 18.12 0.15 -10.16
CA ILE A 573 19.08 0.77 -11.07
C ILE A 573 19.16 2.30 -10.83
N ILE A 574 18.01 2.96 -10.62
CA ILE A 574 18.00 4.40 -10.28
C ILE A 574 18.72 4.63 -8.96
N GLU A 575 18.47 3.81 -7.95
CA GLU A 575 19.16 3.89 -6.66
C GLU A 575 20.68 3.71 -6.83
N ALA A 576 21.11 2.68 -7.54
CA ALA A 576 22.53 2.40 -7.78
C ALA A 576 23.23 3.57 -8.52
N ASN A 577 22.61 4.07 -9.59
CA ASN A 577 23.12 5.22 -10.33
C ASN A 577 23.17 6.50 -9.46
N THR A 578 22.20 6.70 -8.59
CA THR A 578 22.18 7.82 -7.63
C THR A 578 23.31 7.70 -6.62
N MET A 579 23.60 6.49 -6.12
CA MET A 579 24.74 6.24 -5.24
C MET A 579 26.07 6.58 -5.94
N VAL A 580 26.26 6.15 -7.18
CA VAL A 580 27.45 6.46 -7.98
C VAL A 580 27.61 7.98 -8.15
N ASP A 581 26.54 8.67 -8.51
CA ASP A 581 26.58 10.14 -8.70
C ASP A 581 26.92 10.89 -7.39
N MET A 582 26.26 10.51 -6.27
CA MET A 582 26.52 11.12 -4.96
C MET A 582 27.93 10.81 -4.45
N ALA A 583 28.40 9.57 -4.59
CA ALA A 583 29.73 9.17 -4.18
C ALA A 583 30.80 9.99 -4.90
N ARG A 584 30.73 10.07 -6.24
CA ARG A 584 31.73 10.77 -7.06
C ARG A 584 31.69 12.28 -6.92
N LYS A 585 30.51 12.89 -6.85
CA LYS A 585 30.35 14.33 -6.94
C LYS A 585 30.20 15.06 -5.60
N GLN A 586 29.88 14.30 -4.54
CA GLN A 586 29.60 14.87 -3.23
C GLN A 586 30.51 14.26 -2.15
N ILE A 587 30.46 12.94 -1.93
CA ILE A 587 31.14 12.29 -0.80
C ILE A 587 32.65 12.30 -0.98
N LEU A 588 33.17 11.81 -2.10
CA LEU A 588 34.63 11.80 -2.36
C LEU A 588 35.28 13.18 -2.26
N PRO A 589 34.73 14.22 -2.92
CA PRO A 589 35.30 15.57 -2.79
C PRO A 589 35.25 16.13 -1.36
N ALA A 590 34.23 15.80 -0.58
CA ALA A 590 34.09 16.27 0.79
C ALA A 590 35.09 15.61 1.74
N VAL A 591 35.24 14.30 1.66
CA VAL A 591 36.18 13.52 2.49
C VAL A 591 37.62 13.89 2.15
N GLU A 592 37.95 14.00 0.86
CA GLU A 592 39.27 14.39 0.36
C GLU A 592 39.61 15.85 0.76
N GLY A 593 38.66 16.77 0.63
CA GLY A 593 38.85 18.17 1.03
C GLY A 593 39.16 18.31 2.52
N TYR A 594 38.45 17.58 3.39
CA TYR A 594 38.75 17.59 4.82
C TYR A 594 40.11 16.95 5.14
N ALA A 595 40.44 15.82 4.50
CA ALA A 595 41.77 15.20 4.66
C ALA A 595 42.90 16.13 4.23
N ALA A 596 42.71 16.87 3.14
CA ALA A 596 43.70 17.87 2.65
C ALA A 596 43.88 19.03 3.63
N GLU A 597 42.81 19.56 4.25
CA GLU A 597 42.89 20.58 5.29
C GLU A 597 43.67 20.09 6.51
N LEU A 598 43.38 18.90 6.99
CA LEU A 598 44.12 18.29 8.10
C LEU A 598 45.59 18.10 7.79
N ALA A 599 45.92 17.64 6.57
CA ALA A 599 47.31 17.48 6.11
C ALA A 599 48.04 18.83 6.06
N ALA A 600 47.39 19.88 5.57
CA ALA A 600 47.92 21.23 5.56
C ALA A 600 48.16 21.77 7.00
N SER A 601 47.23 21.49 7.92
CA SER A 601 47.37 21.84 9.34
C SER A 601 48.56 21.14 9.98
N VAL A 602 48.80 19.86 9.70
CA VAL A 602 49.98 19.10 10.18
C VAL A 602 51.27 19.74 9.66
N ALA A 603 51.33 20.07 8.36
CA ALA A 603 52.48 20.70 7.75
C ALA A 603 52.79 22.07 8.39
N ALA A 604 51.77 22.92 8.59
CA ALA A 604 51.93 24.25 9.22
C ALA A 604 52.38 24.12 10.69
N LYS A 605 51.81 23.22 11.47
CA LYS A 605 52.22 22.99 12.88
C LYS A 605 53.66 22.52 12.98
N LYS A 606 54.09 21.59 12.13
CA LYS A 606 55.46 21.07 12.11
C LYS A 606 56.49 22.12 11.59
N ALA A 607 56.07 23.03 10.74
CA ALA A 607 56.91 24.15 10.31
C ALA A 607 57.28 25.10 11.46
N VAL A 608 56.36 25.32 12.41
CA VAL A 608 56.56 26.13 13.61
C VAL A 608 57.31 25.37 14.71
N ALA A 609 56.92 24.10 14.94
CA ALA A 609 57.47 23.22 15.98
C ALA A 609 57.68 21.82 15.40
N PRO A 610 58.88 21.50 14.89
CA PRO A 610 59.14 20.25 14.16
C PRO A 610 58.88 18.97 14.96
N ASN A 611 58.95 19.03 16.28
CA ASN A 611 58.77 17.88 17.18
C ASN A 611 57.32 17.66 17.65
N LEU A 612 56.34 18.46 17.18
CA LEU A 612 54.94 18.22 17.46
C LEU A 612 54.50 16.86 16.93
N ALA A 613 53.84 16.06 17.76
CA ALA A 613 53.41 14.72 17.39
C ALA A 613 52.32 14.73 16.31
N CYS A 614 51.33 15.62 16.41
CA CYS A 614 50.15 15.72 15.53
C CYS A 614 49.51 14.36 15.29
N ALA A 615 49.46 13.49 16.35
CA ALA A 615 49.06 12.10 16.22
C ALA A 615 47.59 11.96 15.77
N TYR A 616 46.74 12.82 16.30
CA TYR A 616 45.32 12.84 15.95
C TYR A 616 45.11 13.15 14.47
N GLU A 617 45.63 14.28 14.02
CA GLU A 617 45.44 14.73 12.65
C GLU A 617 46.09 13.76 11.63
N THR A 618 47.31 13.27 11.93
CA THR A 618 48.00 12.32 11.05
C THR A 618 47.25 10.98 10.96
N GLY A 619 46.73 10.50 12.11
CA GLY A 619 45.91 9.29 12.14
C GLY A 619 44.61 9.44 11.33
N LEU A 620 43.95 10.59 11.50
CA LEU A 620 42.68 10.86 10.78
C LEU A 620 42.90 11.05 9.27
N VAL A 621 43.97 11.76 8.84
CA VAL A 621 44.35 11.84 7.42
C VAL A 621 44.56 10.46 6.82
N THR A 622 45.31 9.59 7.51
CA THR A 622 45.57 8.23 7.02
C THR A 622 44.25 7.44 6.88
N LYS A 623 43.36 7.56 7.88
CA LYS A 623 42.06 6.87 7.86
C LYS A 623 41.16 7.39 6.73
N LEU A 624 41.01 8.70 6.60
CA LEU A 624 40.19 9.32 5.55
C LEU A 624 40.70 8.99 4.15
N SER A 625 42.04 9.03 3.92
CA SER A 625 42.62 8.63 2.65
C SER A 625 42.29 7.17 2.29
N GLY A 626 42.41 6.25 3.27
CA GLY A 626 42.04 4.85 3.05
C GLY A 626 40.56 4.62 2.76
N LEU A 627 39.67 5.42 3.40
CA LEU A 627 38.25 5.40 3.11
C LEU A 627 37.94 5.99 1.73
N THR A 628 38.61 7.05 1.33
CA THR A 628 38.48 7.64 -0.02
C THR A 628 38.79 6.61 -1.10
N ASP A 629 39.94 5.91 -0.97
CA ASP A 629 40.31 4.84 -1.92
C ASP A 629 39.24 3.73 -1.98
N GLN A 630 38.74 3.29 -0.83
CA GLN A 630 37.69 2.25 -0.78
C GLN A 630 36.35 2.74 -1.38
N ILE A 631 35.93 3.97 -1.10
CA ILE A 631 34.70 4.53 -1.71
C ILE A 631 34.85 4.59 -3.23
N ALA A 632 36.02 5.03 -3.75
CA ALA A 632 36.26 5.08 -5.18
C ALA A 632 36.20 3.68 -5.81
N GLU A 633 36.89 2.70 -5.21
CA GLU A 633 36.87 1.30 -5.66
C GLU A 633 35.44 0.71 -5.70
N LYS A 634 34.68 0.86 -4.58
CA LYS A 634 33.31 0.33 -4.50
C LYS A 634 32.35 1.04 -5.44
N THR A 635 32.57 2.32 -5.72
CA THR A 635 31.80 3.08 -6.70
C THR A 635 32.03 2.55 -8.12
N ASP A 636 33.27 2.29 -8.50
CA ASP A 636 33.61 1.73 -9.81
C ASP A 636 33.13 0.29 -9.98
N GLU A 637 33.19 -0.53 -8.91
CA GLU A 637 32.62 -1.87 -8.90
C GLU A 637 31.10 -1.85 -9.10
N LEU A 638 30.39 -0.94 -8.45
CA LEU A 638 28.93 -0.80 -8.57
C LEU A 638 28.52 -0.35 -9.98
N GLU A 639 29.19 0.68 -10.51
CA GLU A 639 28.93 1.18 -11.86
C GLU A 639 29.17 0.10 -12.92
N SER A 640 30.29 -0.63 -12.81
CA SER A 640 30.61 -1.72 -13.72
C SER A 640 29.54 -2.82 -13.69
N ALA A 641 29.07 -3.21 -12.50
CA ALA A 641 28.03 -4.21 -12.35
C ALA A 641 26.67 -3.73 -12.94
N VAL A 642 26.32 -2.46 -12.78
CA VAL A 642 25.11 -1.90 -13.41
C VAL A 642 25.22 -1.92 -14.93
N LEU A 643 26.41 -1.63 -15.49
CA LEU A 643 26.62 -1.70 -16.94
C LEU A 643 26.52 -3.13 -17.50
N GLU A 644 26.85 -4.14 -16.70
CA GLU A 644 26.76 -5.56 -17.08
C GLU A 644 25.32 -6.05 -17.19
N LEU A 645 24.33 -5.41 -16.49
CA LEU A 645 22.91 -5.79 -16.53
C LEU A 645 22.32 -5.79 -17.94
N LYS A 646 22.84 -4.95 -18.85
CA LYS A 646 22.43 -4.93 -20.27
C LYS A 646 22.59 -6.25 -21.02
N ASN A 647 23.35 -7.20 -20.45
CA ASN A 647 23.58 -8.51 -21.03
C ASN A 647 22.53 -9.54 -20.61
N ALA A 648 21.59 -9.19 -19.71
CA ALA A 648 20.49 -10.08 -19.32
C ALA A 648 19.56 -10.33 -20.52
N GLU A 649 19.16 -11.59 -20.71
CA GLU A 649 18.31 -12.01 -21.81
C GLU A 649 16.80 -11.74 -21.54
N SER A 650 16.44 -11.55 -20.28
CA SER A 650 15.06 -11.31 -19.85
C SER A 650 15.01 -10.42 -18.61
N VAL A 651 13.87 -9.77 -18.41
CA VAL A 651 13.62 -8.96 -17.20
C VAL A 651 13.68 -9.81 -15.91
N LYS A 652 13.31 -11.08 -15.99
CA LYS A 652 13.43 -12.02 -14.88
C LYS A 652 14.89 -12.24 -14.52
N GLU A 653 15.74 -12.52 -15.49
CA GLU A 653 17.17 -12.70 -15.30
C GLU A 653 17.85 -11.44 -14.76
N GLU A 654 17.50 -10.28 -15.31
CA GLU A 654 17.96 -8.98 -14.82
C GLU A 654 17.58 -8.77 -13.34
N SER A 655 16.35 -9.10 -12.95
CA SER A 655 15.86 -8.94 -11.57
C SER A 655 16.65 -9.81 -10.57
N PHE A 656 16.99 -11.03 -10.95
CA PHE A 656 17.83 -11.93 -10.13
C PHE A 656 19.28 -11.42 -10.06
N ALA A 657 19.86 -10.95 -11.17
CA ALA A 657 21.20 -10.36 -11.17
C ALA A 657 21.28 -9.12 -10.26
N ILE A 658 20.25 -8.30 -10.24
CA ILE A 658 20.13 -7.16 -9.33
C ILE A 658 20.10 -7.61 -7.88
N ARG A 659 19.23 -8.57 -7.54
CA ARG A 659 19.15 -9.13 -6.18
C ARG A 659 20.47 -9.70 -5.70
N ASP A 660 21.11 -10.51 -6.54
CA ASP A 660 22.29 -11.32 -6.15
C ASP A 660 23.60 -10.51 -6.19
N THR A 661 23.67 -9.45 -6.98
CA THR A 661 24.91 -8.69 -7.22
C THR A 661 24.80 -7.22 -6.85
N ILE A 662 23.82 -6.49 -7.42
CA ILE A 662 23.75 -5.04 -7.28
C ILE A 662 23.48 -4.61 -5.84
N LEU A 663 22.50 -5.24 -5.18
CA LEU A 663 22.16 -4.91 -3.79
C LEU A 663 23.35 -5.11 -2.84
N GLY A 664 24.14 -6.16 -3.05
CA GLY A 664 25.37 -6.41 -2.25
C GLY A 664 26.42 -5.34 -2.46
N LYS A 665 26.63 -4.90 -3.70
CA LYS A 665 27.60 -3.82 -4.01
C LYS A 665 27.12 -2.45 -3.51
N MET A 666 25.83 -2.14 -3.58
CA MET A 666 25.25 -0.96 -2.96
C MET A 666 25.47 -0.94 -1.45
N ALA A 667 25.23 -2.07 -0.77
CA ALA A 667 25.47 -2.20 0.66
C ALA A 667 26.96 -2.01 1.03
N ALA A 668 27.87 -2.56 0.24
CA ALA A 668 29.31 -2.40 0.44
C ALA A 668 29.77 -0.95 0.28
N LEU A 669 29.32 -0.24 -0.75
CA LEU A 669 29.60 1.16 -0.94
C LEU A 669 29.05 2.02 0.21
N ARG A 670 27.79 1.76 0.60
CA ARG A 670 27.16 2.45 1.72
C ARG A 670 27.94 2.30 3.01
N ALA A 671 28.39 1.09 3.36
CA ALA A 671 29.08 0.83 4.61
C ALA A 671 30.36 1.68 4.76
N VAL A 672 31.13 1.81 3.69
CA VAL A 672 32.38 2.59 3.69
C VAL A 672 32.08 4.11 3.72
N ALA A 673 31.07 4.56 2.98
CA ALA A 673 30.65 5.96 2.96
C ALA A 673 30.06 6.41 4.31
N ASP A 674 29.22 5.57 4.94
CA ASP A 674 28.65 5.84 6.27
C ASP A 674 29.75 5.87 7.36
N GLU A 675 30.81 5.06 7.23
CA GLU A 675 32.00 5.17 8.09
C GLU A 675 32.74 6.50 7.86
N ALA A 676 32.92 6.93 6.63
CA ALA A 676 33.54 8.21 6.29
C ALA A 676 32.74 9.39 6.85
N GLU A 677 31.39 9.33 6.83
CA GLU A 677 30.52 10.34 7.48
C GLU A 677 30.89 10.54 8.94
N THR A 678 31.09 9.44 9.70
CA THR A 678 31.42 9.52 11.14
C THR A 678 32.79 10.14 11.44
N GLN A 679 33.67 10.24 10.44
CA GLN A 679 35.05 10.75 10.57
C GLN A 679 35.26 12.13 9.93
N THR A 680 34.32 12.57 9.09
CA THR A 680 34.39 13.84 8.38
C THR A 680 33.72 14.94 9.18
N SER A 681 34.32 16.14 9.23
CA SER A 681 33.69 17.29 9.89
C SER A 681 32.34 17.62 9.27
N SER A 682 31.38 18.02 10.11
CA SER A 682 30.08 18.51 9.67
C SER A 682 30.15 19.69 8.69
N ASP A 683 31.21 20.49 8.74
CA ASP A 683 31.41 21.62 7.82
C ASP A 683 31.79 21.16 6.40
N TYR A 684 32.25 19.92 6.27
CA TYR A 684 32.61 19.29 4.99
C TYR A 684 31.58 18.29 4.47
N TRP A 685 30.82 17.63 5.39
CA TRP A 685 29.86 16.61 4.96
C TRP A 685 28.78 17.24 4.05
N PRO A 686 28.54 16.69 2.85
CA PRO A 686 27.90 17.46 1.77
C PRO A 686 26.37 17.49 1.79
N PHE A 687 25.71 16.78 2.72
CA PHE A 687 24.25 16.72 2.83
C PHE A 687 23.79 16.40 4.25
N PRO A 688 22.53 16.70 4.60
CA PRO A 688 21.98 16.47 5.94
C PRO A 688 22.12 15.02 6.41
N THR A 689 22.52 14.86 7.67
CA THR A 689 22.67 13.59 8.38
C THR A 689 21.33 13.03 8.85
N TYR A 690 21.31 11.79 9.31
CA TYR A 690 20.11 11.18 9.93
C TYR A 690 19.63 11.97 11.16
N GLY A 691 20.54 12.49 11.98
CA GLY A 691 20.17 13.32 13.13
C GLY A 691 19.42 14.58 12.73
N GLU A 692 19.81 15.23 11.66
CA GLU A 692 19.15 16.43 11.15
C GLU A 692 17.80 16.09 10.49
N LEU A 693 17.73 15.06 9.66
CA LEU A 693 16.49 14.65 8.98
C LEU A 693 15.41 14.17 9.97
N LEU A 694 15.77 13.31 10.91
CA LEU A 694 14.84 12.69 11.84
C LEU A 694 14.39 13.61 12.98
N PHE A 695 15.23 14.59 13.36
CA PHE A 695 14.96 15.47 14.50
C PHE A 695 14.85 16.96 14.13
N GLY A 696 15.07 17.34 12.88
CA GLY A 696 15.08 18.74 12.43
C GLY A 696 13.72 19.42 12.38
N VAL A 697 12.63 18.69 12.22
CA VAL A 697 11.27 19.27 12.27
C VAL A 697 10.93 19.67 13.70
N LYS A 698 10.58 20.95 13.88
CA LYS A 698 10.27 21.55 15.19
C LYS A 698 8.80 21.94 15.30
#